data_be05eb4bb275e39152082e7641f921fd
#
_entry.id   be05eb4bb275e39152082e7641f921fd
#
_cell.length_a   1.000
_cell.length_b   1.000
_cell.length_c   1.000
_cell.angle_alpha   90.00
_cell.angle_beta   90.00
_cell.angle_gamma   90.00
#
_symmetry.space_group_name_H-M   'P 1'
#
loop_
_entity.id
_entity.type
_entity.pdbx_description
1 polymer ?
#
loop_
_entity_poly.entity_id
_entity_poly.type
_entity_poly.pdbx_seq_one_letter_code
_entity_poly.pdbx_strand_id
1 'polypeptide(L)'
;MSIATKLCTMLVVAPLSVVLAQSGAPSRAPAASPPNTDIFLSRITMRDGALIVQPPVNLTRRDGYDNQPGFDGRGRVIYYTRRAPNELLRDSVRDVQTDIWSYALDGSAHVPVAVTAESEYSAQITEDGKSLTVVRVERDSAQHLWRLPLSADGKPERLVGRVKPVGYYAWVGSQVVMFVLGAPATLQLMDTVSGRIDTIAKDIGRGVKRVPGTSRVTFIQKAGAQWYIDELDLSTRAVSRLVPTLPTQEEYAWVDSTMLVAASGTTLRTWTRGQPDWTLAADLTFAPLTSISRVTIDPTGNWLAFVAVPTAPAPARVGAYAPRVRDRDVARDLAILAADSMEGRLTGSAGSWRATRWLAAQFAAAGLKPAGDSGFVQRVPLASAATTPGARIRPQLLASWGAYDSVPPERRLPGANVLGYIEGSDPVLRDEYVLMTAHYDHIGITKAVNGDSINNGADDDAAGTIAVLHVARLLAHATDRPKRTIVFAAMTGEEVGLLGTRWFIDHPARPLSQLVANLEVEMIGRPDSLAGGAGKAWLTGYERSTLGDQLRDGGIPIVPDRRPAQRFFERSDNIAFARMGIPAHTLSSFNLHADYHTVRDEAQYADPIHMARVIEAAAQAMLILANGPKPAWHPNGQPIGTTRAMR
;
A
#
# COMPACT_ATOMS: atom_id res chain seq x y z
N MET A 1 64.17 5.42 59.72
CA MET A 1 65.34 5.09 58.89
C MET A 1 65.02 5.48 57.49
N SER A 2 65.30 6.72 57.04
CA SER A 2 66.53 7.19 56.42
C SER A 2 66.83 6.33 55.19
N ILE A 3 66.80 6.85 53.98
CA ILE A 3 67.81 7.71 53.37
C ILE A 3 67.24 8.38 52.11
N ALA A 4 67.50 9.66 52.01
CA ALA A 4 67.36 10.52 50.87
C ALA A 4 68.54 10.35 49.92
N THR A 5 68.38 10.55 48.64
CA THR A 5 69.49 10.95 47.74
C THR A 5 69.04 11.93 46.68
N LYS A 6 69.80 12.99 46.60
CA LYS A 6 69.67 14.22 45.82
C LYS A 6 69.89 14.01 44.27
N LEU A 7 69.10 14.73 43.49
CA LEU A 7 69.49 15.81 42.56
C LEU A 7 70.70 15.66 41.67
N CYS A 8 70.53 15.81 40.42
CA CYS A 8 71.36 16.71 39.60
C CYS A 8 70.58 17.23 38.37
N THR A 9 70.51 18.53 38.31
CA THR A 9 69.91 19.36 37.24
C THR A 9 70.92 19.50 36.12
N MET A 10 70.50 19.22 34.86
CA MET A 10 71.22 19.73 33.69
C MET A 10 70.27 20.48 32.79
N LEU A 11 70.51 21.79 32.69
CA LEU A 11 69.92 22.67 31.70
C LEU A 11 70.49 22.36 30.33
N VAL A 12 69.67 22.00 29.36
CA VAL A 12 70.04 22.02 27.95
C VAL A 12 69.12 23.05 27.27
N VAL A 13 69.73 24.11 26.82
CA VAL A 13 69.15 25.16 25.97
C VAL A 13 69.11 24.57 24.53
N ALA A 14 67.93 24.46 23.93
CA ALA A 14 67.73 24.19 22.51
C ALA A 14 66.92 25.31 21.86
N PRO A 15 67.16 25.64 20.58
CA PRO A 15 66.76 26.88 19.97
C PRO A 15 65.28 26.92 19.61
N LEU A 16 64.68 28.11 19.76
CA LEU A 16 63.34 28.47 19.32
C LEU A 16 63.23 28.30 17.80
N SER A 17 62.54 27.28 17.32
CA SER A 17 62.02 27.20 15.97
C SER A 17 60.60 27.78 15.98
N VAL A 18 60.42 28.90 15.35
CA VAL A 18 59.10 29.51 15.09
C VAL A 18 58.38 28.64 14.09
N VAL A 19 57.41 27.83 14.54
CA VAL A 19 56.44 27.14 13.71
C VAL A 19 55.29 28.10 13.48
N LEU A 20 55.18 28.62 12.27
CA LEU A 20 54.00 29.33 11.78
C LEU A 20 52.81 28.34 11.84
N ALA A 21 51.92 28.53 12.80
CA ALA A 21 50.65 27.85 12.85
C ALA A 21 49.79 28.33 11.69
N GLN A 22 49.66 27.50 10.65
CA GLN A 22 48.58 27.66 9.67
C GLN A 22 47.27 27.43 10.43
N SER A 23 46.47 28.49 10.53
CA SER A 23 45.08 28.42 11.01
C SER A 23 44.26 27.63 10.01
N GLY A 24 44.24 26.30 10.18
CA GLY A 24 43.25 25.46 9.52
C GLY A 24 41.88 25.79 10.07
N ALA A 25 40.98 26.27 9.24
CA ALA A 25 39.57 26.42 9.57
C ALA A 25 39.05 25.06 10.11
N PRO A 26 38.21 25.04 11.16
CA PRO A 26 37.69 23.79 11.68
C PRO A 26 36.96 23.05 10.58
N SER A 27 37.38 21.82 10.28
CA SER A 27 36.69 20.94 9.35
C SER A 27 35.28 20.74 9.87
N ARG A 28 34.32 21.27 9.13
CA ARG A 28 32.89 21.07 9.40
C ARG A 28 32.65 19.57 9.40
N ALA A 29 32.22 19.00 10.54
CA ALA A 29 31.82 17.60 10.60
C ALA A 29 30.82 17.31 9.46
N PRO A 30 30.90 16.19 8.75
CA PRO A 30 29.98 15.87 7.68
C PRO A 30 28.55 15.94 8.24
N ALA A 31 27.68 16.70 7.57
CA ALA A 31 26.28 16.78 7.95
C ALA A 31 25.70 15.37 8.02
N ALA A 32 25.04 15.02 9.15
CA ALA A 32 24.39 13.73 9.30
C ALA A 32 23.46 13.48 8.10
N SER A 33 23.54 12.28 7.55
CA SER A 33 22.60 11.88 6.48
C SER A 33 21.17 12.01 7.00
N PRO A 34 20.23 12.56 6.20
CA PRO A 34 18.84 12.61 6.60
C PRO A 34 18.31 11.21 6.90
N PRO A 35 17.38 11.06 7.86
CA PRO A 35 16.86 9.76 8.24
C PRO A 35 16.17 9.08 7.06
N ASN A 36 16.22 7.75 7.03
CA ASN A 36 15.41 6.95 6.11
C ASN A 36 13.94 7.09 6.53
N THR A 37 13.12 7.74 5.71
CA THR A 37 11.71 7.99 6.00
C THR A 37 10.86 7.73 4.78
N ASP A 38 9.68 7.13 5.02
CA ASP A 38 8.66 6.90 4.02
C ASP A 38 7.39 7.70 4.33
N ILE A 39 6.59 7.92 3.30
CA ILE A 39 5.24 8.48 3.41
C ILE A 39 4.24 7.33 3.51
N PHE A 40 3.43 7.38 4.55
CA PHE A 40 2.32 6.46 4.79
C PHE A 40 1.00 7.19 4.54
N LEU A 41 0.00 6.43 4.06
CA LEU A 41 -1.34 6.92 3.76
C LEU A 41 -2.38 6.06 4.48
N SER A 42 -3.31 6.71 5.17
CA SER A 42 -4.46 6.07 5.80
C SER A 42 -5.77 6.71 5.34
N ARG A 43 -6.79 5.90 5.11
CA ARG A 43 -8.16 6.45 5.07
C ARG A 43 -8.59 6.87 6.46
N ILE A 44 -9.33 7.98 6.52
CA ILE A 44 -9.92 8.49 7.75
C ILE A 44 -11.40 8.76 7.56
N THR A 45 -12.17 8.63 8.63
CA THR A 45 -13.59 9.01 8.68
C THR A 45 -13.90 9.59 10.05
N MET A 46 -14.87 10.50 10.10
CA MET A 46 -15.42 10.98 11.35
C MET A 46 -16.64 10.14 11.74
N ARG A 47 -16.64 9.60 12.94
CA ARG A 47 -17.78 8.86 13.49
C ARG A 47 -18.02 9.25 14.94
N ASP A 48 -19.23 9.71 15.25
CA ASP A 48 -19.63 10.13 16.61
C ASP A 48 -18.65 11.14 17.25
N GLY A 49 -18.13 12.06 16.44
CA GLY A 49 -17.14 13.06 16.86
C GLY A 49 -15.71 12.54 17.05
N ALA A 50 -15.45 11.28 16.80
CA ALA A 50 -14.12 10.67 16.86
C ALA A 50 -13.53 10.47 15.46
N LEU A 51 -12.21 10.68 15.34
CA LEU A 51 -11.43 10.37 14.14
C LEU A 51 -11.11 8.87 14.11
N ILE A 52 -11.64 8.17 13.13
CA ILE A 52 -11.33 6.77 12.86
C ILE A 52 -10.25 6.72 11.79
N VAL A 53 -9.13 6.08 12.10
CA VAL A 53 -7.97 5.93 11.21
C VAL A 53 -7.86 4.48 10.79
N GLN A 54 -7.92 4.23 9.48
CA GLN A 54 -7.73 2.90 8.92
C GLN A 54 -6.23 2.51 8.96
N PRO A 55 -5.90 1.21 8.88
CA PRO A 55 -4.52 0.76 8.79
C PRO A 55 -3.74 1.48 7.67
N PRO A 56 -2.52 1.99 7.96
CA PRO A 56 -1.75 2.75 6.99
C PRO A 56 -1.10 1.87 5.93
N VAL A 57 -1.01 2.41 4.72
CA VAL A 57 -0.23 1.84 3.63
C VAL A 57 1.05 2.67 3.45
N ASN A 58 2.21 2.03 3.40
CA ASN A 58 3.45 2.71 3.05
C ASN A 58 3.42 3.06 1.54
N LEU A 59 3.39 4.35 1.23
CA LEU A 59 3.23 4.86 -0.13
C LEU A 59 4.53 4.82 -0.94
N THR A 60 5.66 5.21 -0.33
CA THR A 60 6.92 5.40 -1.06
C THR A 60 7.81 4.16 -1.06
N ARG A 61 7.83 3.36 -0.01
CA ARG A 61 8.49 2.04 0.12
C ARG A 61 9.89 1.98 -0.51
N ARG A 62 10.79 2.87 -0.12
CA ARG A 62 12.14 2.89 -0.68
C ARG A 62 13.16 3.36 0.36
N ASP A 63 14.42 3.01 0.14
CA ASP A 63 15.51 3.59 0.90
C ASP A 63 15.69 5.07 0.54
N GLY A 64 15.88 5.89 1.55
CA GLY A 64 16.16 7.31 1.40
C GLY A 64 15.19 8.20 2.16
N TYR A 65 15.16 9.48 1.79
CA TYR A 65 14.37 10.50 2.44
C TYR A 65 13.17 10.87 1.58
N ASP A 66 11.97 10.48 2.02
CA ASP A 66 10.69 10.94 1.52
C ASP A 66 9.96 11.65 2.64
N ASN A 67 9.60 12.93 2.45
CA ASN A 67 9.14 13.76 3.56
C ASN A 67 8.22 14.90 3.07
N GLN A 68 7.63 15.63 4.02
CA GLN A 68 6.85 16.84 3.80
C GLN A 68 5.70 16.66 2.79
N PRO A 69 4.82 15.65 2.99
CA PRO A 69 3.68 15.47 2.12
C PRO A 69 2.69 16.64 2.22
N GLY A 70 2.15 17.04 1.07
CA GLY A 70 1.07 18.03 0.95
C GLY A 70 0.09 17.57 -0.12
N PHE A 71 -1.21 17.71 0.12
CA PHE A 71 -2.23 17.34 -0.85
C PHE A 71 -2.53 18.48 -1.83
N ASP A 72 -3.00 18.12 -3.03
CA ASP A 72 -3.65 19.08 -3.93
C ASP A 72 -4.98 19.56 -3.34
N GLY A 73 -5.53 20.67 -3.89
CA GLY A 73 -6.78 21.26 -3.40
C GLY A 73 -8.03 20.35 -3.48
N ARG A 74 -7.92 19.19 -4.14
CA ARG A 74 -8.99 18.21 -4.31
C ARG A 74 -8.73 16.87 -3.60
N GLY A 75 -7.60 16.75 -2.88
CA GLY A 75 -7.23 15.52 -2.19
C GLY A 75 -6.95 14.33 -3.11
N ARG A 76 -6.49 14.56 -4.35
CA ARG A 76 -6.24 13.51 -5.34
C ARG A 76 -4.78 13.27 -5.66
N VAL A 77 -3.92 14.23 -5.33
CA VAL A 77 -2.49 14.19 -5.57
C VAL A 77 -1.76 14.55 -4.29
N ILE A 78 -0.73 13.79 -3.94
CA ILE A 78 0.23 14.12 -2.89
C ILE A 78 1.50 14.62 -3.56
N TYR A 79 1.94 15.84 -3.21
CA TYR A 79 3.27 16.35 -3.49
C TYR A 79 4.16 16.11 -2.29
N TYR A 80 5.41 15.74 -2.51
CA TYR A 80 6.33 15.45 -1.41
C TYR A 80 7.78 15.72 -1.79
N THR A 81 8.59 15.98 -0.79
CA THR A 81 10.04 16.15 -0.92
C THR A 81 10.71 14.78 -0.95
N ARG A 82 11.51 14.53 -1.97
CA ARG A 82 12.27 13.30 -2.16
C ARG A 82 13.74 13.60 -2.37
N ARG A 83 14.60 12.88 -1.64
CA ARG A 83 16.01 12.80 -1.95
C ARG A 83 16.28 11.57 -2.78
N ALA A 84 16.83 11.74 -3.98
CA ALA A 84 17.22 10.62 -4.81
C ALA A 84 18.39 9.86 -4.17
N PRO A 85 18.42 8.54 -4.16
CA PRO A 85 19.64 7.80 -3.91
C PRO A 85 20.63 8.06 -5.05
N ASN A 86 21.93 7.89 -4.80
CA ASN A 86 23.06 8.22 -5.68
C ASN A 86 23.00 7.70 -7.14
N GLU A 87 21.99 6.95 -7.52
CA GLU A 87 21.83 6.30 -8.83
C GLU A 87 21.41 7.24 -9.98
N LEU A 88 20.96 8.47 -9.69
CA LEU A 88 20.59 9.44 -10.73
C LEU A 88 21.61 10.56 -10.93
N LEU A 89 22.75 10.51 -10.26
CA LEU A 89 23.81 11.50 -10.40
C LEU A 89 24.61 11.22 -11.68
N ARG A 90 24.27 11.95 -12.73
CA ARG A 90 25.19 12.23 -13.83
C ARG A 90 26.26 13.20 -13.29
N ASP A 91 27.51 12.72 -13.30
CA ASP A 91 28.74 13.45 -12.97
C ASP A 91 29.04 13.72 -11.48
N SER A 92 29.94 12.90 -10.95
CA SER A 92 31.03 13.13 -9.96
C SER A 92 30.87 14.08 -8.77
N VAL A 93 29.71 14.68 -8.50
CA VAL A 93 29.44 15.47 -7.29
C VAL A 93 28.41 14.72 -6.46
N ARG A 94 28.75 14.44 -5.19
CA ARG A 94 27.83 13.87 -4.19
C ARG A 94 26.74 14.91 -3.88
N ASP A 95 25.75 15.03 -4.75
CA ASP A 95 24.70 15.99 -4.57
C ASP A 95 23.65 15.46 -3.59
N VAL A 96 23.51 16.21 -2.50
CA VAL A 96 22.61 15.94 -1.36
C VAL A 96 21.24 16.57 -1.62
N GLN A 97 20.88 16.70 -2.89
CA GLN A 97 19.75 17.46 -3.36
C GLN A 97 18.42 16.78 -3.08
N THR A 98 17.40 17.58 -2.81
CA THR A 98 16.01 17.18 -2.70
C THR A 98 15.17 17.83 -3.77
N ASP A 99 14.25 17.05 -4.33
CA ASP A 99 13.33 17.44 -5.39
C ASP A 99 11.88 17.24 -4.98
N ILE A 100 10.95 17.88 -5.69
CA ILE A 100 9.53 17.66 -5.47
C ILE A 100 9.00 16.59 -6.43
N TRP A 101 8.38 15.60 -5.84
CA TRP A 101 7.69 14.50 -6.53
C TRP A 101 6.21 14.55 -6.24
N SER A 102 5.41 13.90 -7.07
CA SER A 102 3.98 13.70 -6.85
C SER A 102 3.58 12.25 -6.97
N TYR A 103 2.46 11.93 -6.34
CA TYR A 103 1.77 10.66 -6.45
C TYR A 103 0.27 10.91 -6.53
N ALA A 104 -0.37 10.47 -7.60
CA ALA A 104 -1.82 10.53 -7.72
C ALA A 104 -2.46 9.37 -6.95
N LEU A 105 -3.47 9.66 -6.12
CA LEU A 105 -4.14 8.66 -5.26
C LEU A 105 -4.95 7.63 -6.06
N ASP A 106 -5.08 7.81 -7.36
CA ASP A 106 -5.66 6.81 -8.27
C ASP A 106 -4.71 5.63 -8.57
N GLY A 107 -3.55 5.57 -7.91
CA GLY A 107 -2.56 4.50 -8.05
C GLY A 107 -1.57 4.68 -9.20
N SER A 108 -1.50 5.88 -9.80
CA SER A 108 -0.48 6.21 -10.81
C SER A 108 0.93 6.25 -10.22
N ALA A 109 1.94 6.22 -11.09
CA ALA A 109 3.35 6.19 -10.68
C ALA A 109 3.76 7.47 -9.91
N HIS A 110 4.85 7.37 -9.13
CA HIS A 110 5.53 8.54 -8.59
C HIS A 110 6.20 9.31 -9.72
N VAL A 111 5.87 10.59 -9.88
CA VAL A 111 6.33 11.43 -10.98
C VAL A 111 7.15 12.58 -10.43
N PRO A 112 8.36 12.87 -10.99
CA PRO A 112 9.09 14.09 -10.65
C PRO A 112 8.31 15.31 -11.15
N VAL A 113 8.17 16.33 -10.30
CA VAL A 113 7.43 17.55 -10.62
C VAL A 113 8.37 18.75 -10.76
N ALA A 114 9.31 18.89 -9.83
CA ALA A 114 10.34 19.91 -9.88
C ALA A 114 11.67 19.26 -9.54
N VAL A 115 12.49 19.08 -10.58
CA VAL A 115 13.87 18.60 -10.49
C VAL A 115 14.74 19.72 -11.01
N THR A 116 15.44 20.40 -10.11
CA THR A 116 16.23 21.58 -10.45
C THR A 116 17.69 21.43 -10.00
N ALA A 117 18.51 22.43 -10.12
CA ALA A 117 19.89 22.42 -9.62
C ALA A 117 19.99 22.77 -8.12
N GLU A 118 18.88 23.19 -7.51
CA GLU A 118 18.74 23.55 -6.10
C GLU A 118 17.88 22.52 -5.36
N SER A 119 17.89 22.57 -4.03
CA SER A 119 17.04 21.70 -3.20
C SER A 119 15.70 22.34 -2.90
N GLU A 120 14.59 21.64 -3.15
CA GLU A 120 13.23 22.08 -2.87
C GLU A 120 12.60 21.30 -1.71
N TYR A 121 11.81 22.03 -0.90
CA TYR A 121 11.12 21.50 0.29
C TYR A 121 9.72 22.08 0.43
N SER A 122 8.87 21.39 1.22
CA SER A 122 7.57 21.89 1.71
C SER A 122 6.63 22.38 0.59
N ALA A 123 6.47 21.58 -0.46
CA ALA A 123 5.63 21.94 -1.59
C ALA A 123 4.15 22.10 -1.18
N GLN A 124 3.53 23.21 -1.61
CA GLN A 124 2.10 23.46 -1.50
C GLN A 124 1.56 23.91 -2.85
N ILE A 125 0.43 23.34 -3.26
CA ILE A 125 -0.26 23.75 -4.49
C ILE A 125 -0.91 25.12 -4.30
N THR A 126 -0.84 25.98 -5.32
CA THR A 126 -1.57 27.25 -5.34
C THR A 126 -3.07 27.03 -5.46
N GLU A 127 -3.90 27.98 -5.00
CA GLU A 127 -5.37 27.86 -5.03
C GLU A 127 -5.92 27.65 -6.45
N ASP A 128 -5.27 28.21 -7.46
CA ASP A 128 -5.62 28.01 -8.89
C ASP A 128 -5.18 26.66 -9.46
N GLY A 129 -4.41 25.89 -8.71
CA GLY A 129 -3.90 24.58 -9.10
C GLY A 129 -2.83 24.60 -10.19
N LYS A 130 -2.27 25.78 -10.54
CA LYS A 130 -1.36 25.93 -11.69
C LYS A 130 0.12 25.97 -11.31
N SER A 131 0.44 26.13 -10.03
CA SER A 131 1.81 26.23 -9.56
C SER A 131 2.00 25.54 -8.22
N LEU A 132 3.23 25.19 -7.89
CA LEU A 132 3.65 24.88 -6.53
C LEU A 132 4.34 26.08 -5.90
N THR A 133 4.13 26.30 -4.62
CA THR A 133 5.04 27.11 -3.82
C THR A 133 5.96 26.17 -3.05
N VAL A 134 7.24 26.50 -2.94
CA VAL A 134 8.27 25.68 -2.31
C VAL A 134 9.26 26.53 -1.54
N VAL A 135 9.89 25.97 -0.51
CA VAL A 135 11.12 26.52 0.03
C VAL A 135 12.28 25.98 -0.79
N ARG A 136 13.00 26.88 -1.49
CA ARG A 136 14.19 26.52 -2.24
C ARG A 136 15.45 26.96 -1.49
N VAL A 137 16.41 26.05 -1.39
CA VAL A 137 17.75 26.33 -0.88
C VAL A 137 18.65 26.67 -2.05
N GLU A 138 19.00 27.93 -2.19
CA GLU A 138 19.83 28.43 -3.29
C GLU A 138 21.32 28.06 -3.06
N ARG A 139 22.15 28.23 -4.08
CA ARG A 139 23.59 27.88 -4.05
C ARG A 139 24.38 28.58 -2.93
N ASP A 140 23.95 29.77 -2.51
CA ASP A 140 24.51 30.51 -1.37
C ASP A 140 23.97 29.99 0.00
N SER A 141 23.24 28.91 0.00
CA SER A 141 22.54 28.34 1.16
C SER A 141 21.38 29.20 1.68
N ALA A 142 20.96 30.22 0.97
CA ALA A 142 19.80 31.03 1.33
C ALA A 142 18.50 30.26 1.03
N GLN A 143 17.57 30.30 2.00
CA GLN A 143 16.27 29.65 1.87
C GLN A 143 15.20 30.70 1.57
N HIS A 144 14.62 30.61 0.38
CA HIS A 144 13.59 31.54 -0.06
C HIS A 144 12.31 30.80 -0.47
N LEU A 145 11.19 31.52 -0.43
CA LEU A 145 9.91 31.04 -0.93
C LEU A 145 9.82 31.32 -2.44
N TRP A 146 9.60 30.26 -3.22
CA TRP A 146 9.49 30.28 -4.66
C TRP A 146 8.13 29.79 -5.15
N ARG A 147 7.69 30.29 -6.30
CA ARG A 147 6.61 29.72 -7.10
C ARG A 147 7.19 28.97 -8.28
N LEU A 148 6.80 27.72 -8.46
CA LEU A 148 7.19 26.87 -9.57
C LEU A 148 5.93 26.52 -10.39
N PRO A 149 5.78 27.07 -11.61
CA PRO A 149 4.66 26.71 -12.47
C PRO A 149 4.68 25.22 -12.84
N LEU A 150 3.50 24.61 -12.93
CA LEU A 150 3.34 23.20 -13.37
C LEU A 150 3.31 23.08 -14.90
N SER A 151 3.19 24.18 -15.63
CA SER A 151 3.30 24.20 -17.10
C SER A 151 4.76 24.22 -17.54
N ALA A 152 5.05 23.58 -18.67
CA ALA A 152 6.41 23.45 -19.20
C ALA A 152 7.07 24.79 -19.55
N ASP A 153 6.27 25.78 -19.94
CA ASP A 153 6.76 27.15 -20.37
C ASP A 153 6.81 28.12 -19.19
N GLY A 154 6.38 27.71 -18.01
CA GLY A 154 6.31 28.57 -16.84
C GLY A 154 7.69 28.88 -16.27
N LYS A 155 7.92 30.14 -15.89
CA LYS A 155 9.18 30.56 -15.27
C LYS A 155 9.07 30.54 -13.74
N PRO A 156 10.04 29.95 -13.02
CA PRO A 156 10.12 30.05 -11.57
C PRO A 156 10.22 31.51 -11.11
N GLU A 157 9.52 31.83 -10.02
CA GLU A 157 9.48 33.20 -9.46
C GLU A 157 9.80 33.17 -7.97
N ARG A 158 10.72 34.03 -7.51
CA ARG A 158 10.96 34.24 -6.09
C ARG A 158 9.86 35.13 -5.50
N LEU A 159 9.05 34.61 -4.61
CA LEU A 159 7.88 35.32 -4.08
C LEU A 159 8.24 36.30 -2.96
N VAL A 160 9.23 35.96 -2.12
CA VAL A 160 9.60 36.72 -0.93
C VAL A 160 11.10 36.97 -0.93
N GLY A 161 11.54 38.09 -1.55
CA GLY A 161 12.95 38.37 -1.70
C GLY A 161 13.66 38.93 -0.45
N ARG A 162 12.89 39.53 0.50
CA ARG A 162 13.46 40.21 1.69
C ARG A 162 13.45 39.35 2.94
N VAL A 163 12.63 38.25 3.00
CA VAL A 163 12.55 37.36 4.13
C VAL A 163 13.37 36.10 3.85
N LYS A 164 14.37 35.87 4.67
CA LYS A 164 15.22 34.67 4.62
C LYS A 164 15.90 34.44 5.99
N PRO A 165 16.23 33.22 6.35
CA PRO A 165 15.89 31.95 5.70
C PRO A 165 14.47 31.50 6.07
N VAL A 166 13.62 31.23 5.06
CA VAL A 166 12.26 30.67 5.27
C VAL A 166 12.37 29.16 5.47
N GLY A 167 11.74 28.63 6.52
CA GLY A 167 11.69 27.18 6.76
C GLY A 167 10.35 26.53 6.40
N TYR A 168 9.26 27.11 6.90
CA TYR A 168 7.88 26.63 6.69
C TYR A 168 6.95 27.84 6.51
N TYR A 169 5.78 27.57 5.91
CA TYR A 169 4.83 28.65 5.62
C TYR A 169 3.40 28.12 5.48
N ALA A 170 2.44 29.04 5.57
CA ALA A 170 1.03 28.79 5.27
C ALA A 170 0.43 29.99 4.54
N TRP A 171 -0.36 29.72 3.50
CA TRP A 171 -1.07 30.73 2.70
C TRP A 171 -2.50 30.95 3.19
N VAL A 172 -2.94 32.20 3.21
CA VAL A 172 -4.34 32.58 3.37
C VAL A 172 -4.64 33.73 2.42
N GLY A 173 -5.22 33.44 1.27
CA GLY A 173 -5.40 34.42 0.19
C GLY A 173 -4.06 35.01 -0.27
N SER A 174 -3.96 36.36 -0.26
CA SER A 174 -2.73 37.08 -0.60
C SER A 174 -1.71 37.16 0.55
N GLN A 175 -1.99 36.60 1.70
CA GLN A 175 -1.12 36.67 2.87
C GLN A 175 -0.37 35.35 3.07
N VAL A 176 0.90 35.44 3.43
CA VAL A 176 1.74 34.29 3.79
C VAL A 176 2.30 34.46 5.19
N VAL A 177 2.06 33.46 6.04
CA VAL A 177 2.64 33.35 7.38
C VAL A 177 3.83 32.42 7.31
N MET A 178 4.98 32.87 7.75
CA MET A 178 6.27 32.17 7.58
C MET A 178 6.96 31.92 8.90
N PHE A 179 7.44 30.70 9.09
CA PHE A 179 8.49 30.39 10.06
C PHE A 179 9.83 30.79 9.45
N VAL A 180 10.49 31.79 10.05
CA VAL A 180 11.80 32.28 9.63
C VAL A 180 12.84 31.80 10.64
N LEU A 181 13.83 31.04 10.14
CA LEU A 181 14.88 30.49 10.99
C LEU A 181 15.74 31.62 11.58
N GLY A 182 16.20 31.40 12.79
CA GLY A 182 17.04 32.35 13.52
C GLY A 182 17.20 31.93 14.98
N ALA A 183 17.94 32.70 15.72
CA ALA A 183 18.08 32.57 17.16
C ALA A 183 17.73 33.92 17.83
N PRO A 184 16.45 34.13 18.18
CA PRO A 184 15.31 33.21 18.10
C PRO A 184 14.71 33.11 16.68
N ALA A 185 14.00 31.99 16.40
CA ALA A 185 13.15 31.87 15.23
C ALA A 185 11.91 32.77 15.35
N THR A 186 11.41 33.30 14.24
CA THR A 186 10.30 34.27 14.23
C THR A 186 9.16 33.85 13.33
N LEU A 187 7.93 34.18 13.73
CA LEU A 187 6.74 34.14 12.89
C LEU A 187 6.60 35.48 12.16
N GLN A 188 6.70 35.48 10.85
CA GLN A 188 6.51 36.67 10.05
C GLN A 188 5.28 36.52 9.16
N LEU A 189 4.53 37.59 9.05
CA LEU A 189 3.38 37.71 8.18
C LEU A 189 3.70 38.71 7.08
N MET A 190 3.56 38.29 5.83
CA MET A 190 3.71 39.15 4.67
C MET A 190 2.39 39.23 3.90
N ASP A 191 2.00 40.43 3.54
CA ASP A 191 0.97 40.70 2.54
C ASP A 191 1.66 40.86 1.17
N THR A 192 1.36 39.98 0.23
CA THR A 192 2.05 39.93 -1.06
C THR A 192 1.61 41.05 -2.02
N VAL A 193 0.46 41.70 -1.76
CA VAL A 193 -0.05 42.81 -2.57
C VAL A 193 0.66 44.12 -2.18
N SER A 194 0.70 44.39 -0.87
CA SER A 194 1.33 45.61 -0.35
C SER A 194 2.85 45.49 -0.12
N GLY A 195 3.35 44.25 -0.04
CA GLY A 195 4.73 43.96 0.32
C GLY A 195 5.07 44.20 1.80
N ARG A 196 4.06 44.49 2.63
CA ARG A 196 4.26 44.73 4.08
C ARG A 196 4.60 43.42 4.80
N ILE A 197 5.59 43.48 5.70
CA ILE A 197 6.05 42.39 6.51
C ILE A 197 5.95 42.79 7.99
N ASP A 198 5.27 41.96 8.78
CA ASP A 198 5.14 42.15 10.24
C ASP A 198 5.73 40.92 10.97
N THR A 199 6.50 41.14 12.02
CA THR A 199 6.91 40.08 12.93
C THR A 199 5.84 39.91 14.00
N ILE A 200 5.21 38.74 14.04
CA ILE A 200 4.07 38.43 14.91
C ILE A 200 4.52 37.85 16.24
N ALA A 201 5.46 36.88 16.20
CA ALA A 201 5.94 36.19 17.38
C ALA A 201 7.44 35.82 17.25
N LYS A 202 8.06 35.53 18.40
CA LYS A 202 9.45 35.03 18.51
C LYS A 202 9.44 33.73 19.29
N ASP A 203 10.55 33.00 19.24
CA ASP A 203 10.71 31.68 19.90
C ASP A 203 9.64 30.69 19.45
N ILE A 204 9.44 30.59 18.16
CA ILE A 204 8.43 29.68 17.58
C ILE A 204 9.04 28.36 17.10
N GLY A 205 8.19 27.34 16.96
CA GLY A 205 8.49 26.06 16.32
C GLY A 205 8.09 26.01 14.86
N ARG A 206 8.36 24.87 14.21
CA ARG A 206 8.19 24.68 12.76
C ARG A 206 6.73 24.53 12.29
N GLY A 207 5.81 24.13 13.16
CA GLY A 207 4.43 23.84 12.83
C GLY A 207 3.64 25.11 12.54
N VAL A 208 3.56 25.53 11.28
CA VAL A 208 2.72 26.64 10.81
C VAL A 208 1.64 26.06 9.91
N LYS A 209 0.35 26.19 10.30
CA LYS A 209 -0.78 25.53 9.62
C LYS A 209 -1.97 26.47 9.47
N ARG A 210 -2.57 26.52 8.27
CA ARG A 210 -3.84 27.21 8.05
C ARG A 210 -4.98 26.42 8.73
N VAL A 211 -5.90 27.12 9.38
CA VAL A 211 -7.15 26.54 9.89
C VAL A 211 -8.14 26.45 8.73
N PRO A 212 -8.63 25.25 8.36
CA PRO A 212 -9.51 25.08 7.22
C PRO A 212 -10.76 25.98 7.26
N GLY A 213 -11.09 26.59 6.13
CA GLY A 213 -12.29 27.42 5.98
C GLY A 213 -12.23 28.77 6.70
N THR A 214 -11.07 29.20 7.23
CA THR A 214 -10.95 30.43 8.02
C THR A 214 -9.78 31.31 7.55
N SER A 215 -9.73 32.56 8.07
CA SER A 215 -8.60 33.49 7.96
C SER A 215 -7.59 33.32 9.11
N ARG A 216 -7.48 32.13 9.71
CA ARG A 216 -6.63 31.88 10.86
C ARG A 216 -5.50 30.92 10.52
N VAL A 217 -4.37 31.14 11.18
CA VAL A 217 -3.18 30.30 11.10
C VAL A 217 -2.73 29.92 12.51
N THR A 218 -2.44 28.65 12.73
CA THR A 218 -1.85 28.19 13.99
C THR A 218 -0.35 28.00 13.84
N PHE A 219 0.37 28.19 14.94
CA PHE A 219 1.81 28.03 15.02
C PHE A 219 2.22 27.50 16.40
N ILE A 220 3.45 26.97 16.49
CA ILE A 220 4.00 26.53 17.78
C ILE A 220 4.68 27.71 18.46
N GLN A 221 4.23 28.09 19.64
CA GLN A 221 4.91 29.01 20.54
C GLN A 221 5.74 28.22 21.56
N LYS A 222 7.06 28.42 21.57
CA LYS A 222 7.95 27.83 22.56
C LYS A 222 8.01 28.71 23.81
N ALA A 223 7.57 28.17 24.93
CA ALA A 223 7.53 28.88 26.21
C ALA A 223 8.24 28.02 27.27
N GLY A 224 9.57 28.12 27.32
CA GLY A 224 10.40 27.32 28.21
C GLY A 224 10.30 25.81 27.91
N ALA A 225 10.02 25.02 28.95
CA ALA A 225 9.91 23.55 28.81
C ALA A 225 8.59 23.08 28.18
N GLN A 226 7.53 23.90 28.23
CA GLN A 226 6.22 23.58 27.61
C GLN A 226 6.02 24.40 26.37
N TRP A 227 5.62 23.76 25.29
CA TRP A 227 5.25 24.41 24.02
C TRP A 227 3.74 24.37 23.84
N TYR A 228 3.22 25.33 23.05
CA TYR A 228 1.79 25.49 22.83
C TYR A 228 1.49 25.68 21.36
N ILE A 229 0.33 25.24 20.94
CA ILE A 229 -0.27 25.65 19.68
C ILE A 229 -1.02 26.94 19.96
N ASP A 230 -0.55 28.05 19.36
CA ASP A 230 -1.18 29.35 19.40
C ASP A 230 -1.84 29.64 18.05
N GLU A 231 -2.90 30.43 18.02
CA GLU A 231 -3.68 30.79 16.83
C GLU A 231 -3.57 32.30 16.58
N LEU A 232 -3.20 32.67 15.36
CA LEU A 232 -3.21 34.03 14.85
C LEU A 232 -4.45 34.23 13.98
N ASP A 233 -5.29 35.19 14.33
CA ASP A 233 -6.34 35.70 13.47
C ASP A 233 -5.77 36.80 12.58
N LEU A 234 -5.78 36.57 11.24
CA LEU A 234 -5.16 37.50 10.28
C LEU A 234 -5.97 38.80 10.10
N SER A 235 -7.24 38.80 10.44
CA SER A 235 -8.11 39.97 10.31
C SER A 235 -7.90 40.95 11.47
N THR A 236 -7.75 40.45 12.69
CA THR A 236 -7.61 41.26 13.92
C THR A 236 -6.16 41.37 14.40
N ARG A 237 -5.27 40.50 13.91
CA ARG A 237 -3.88 40.33 14.37
C ARG A 237 -3.77 39.81 15.81
N ALA A 238 -4.87 39.36 16.38
CA ALA A 238 -4.88 38.78 17.72
C ALA A 238 -4.25 37.39 17.72
N VAL A 239 -3.48 37.10 18.76
CA VAL A 239 -2.92 35.77 19.03
C VAL A 239 -3.60 35.22 20.28
N SER A 240 -4.08 33.98 20.21
CA SER A 240 -4.69 33.27 21.32
C SER A 240 -4.13 31.87 21.46
N ARG A 241 -4.00 31.41 22.71
CA ARG A 241 -3.52 30.06 23.01
C ARG A 241 -4.63 29.04 22.89
N LEU A 242 -4.33 27.89 22.26
CA LEU A 242 -5.28 26.79 22.07
C LEU A 242 -5.01 25.63 23.04
N VAL A 243 -3.86 24.97 22.92
CA VAL A 243 -3.56 23.73 23.64
C VAL A 243 -2.06 23.53 23.77
N PRO A 244 -1.57 22.89 24.85
CA PRO A 244 -0.19 22.42 24.91
C PRO A 244 0.11 21.44 23.78
N THR A 245 1.32 21.47 23.22
CA THR A 245 1.74 20.43 22.27
C THR A 245 1.93 19.09 22.98
N LEU A 246 1.88 18.00 22.22
CA LEU A 246 2.45 16.75 22.70
C LEU A 246 3.97 16.94 22.96
N PRO A 247 4.57 16.26 23.94
CA PRO A 247 5.96 16.44 24.29
C PRO A 247 6.89 16.36 23.09
N THR A 248 7.73 17.37 22.91
CA THR A 248 8.72 17.51 21.82
C THR A 248 8.16 17.55 20.40
N GLN A 249 6.83 17.58 20.21
CA GLN A 249 6.21 17.58 18.87
C GLN A 249 6.00 19.00 18.35
N GLU A 250 6.47 19.23 17.14
CA GLU A 250 6.26 20.48 16.39
C GLU A 250 5.31 20.29 15.18
N GLU A 251 4.85 19.07 14.91
CA GLU A 251 4.04 18.76 13.74
C GLU A 251 2.64 18.29 14.15
N TYR A 252 1.67 18.89 13.54
CA TYR A 252 0.25 18.59 13.69
C TYR A 252 -0.48 18.96 12.40
N ALA A 253 -1.72 18.52 12.25
CA ALA A 253 -2.60 18.93 11.16
C ALA A 253 -4.01 19.23 11.68
N TRP A 254 -4.74 20.09 10.99
CA TRP A 254 -6.15 20.27 11.18
C TRP A 254 -6.92 19.18 10.43
N VAL A 255 -7.82 18.48 11.10
CA VAL A 255 -8.80 17.57 10.48
C VAL A 255 -9.92 18.38 9.85
N ASP A 256 -10.41 19.38 10.61
CA ASP A 256 -11.37 20.39 10.20
C ASP A 256 -11.08 21.70 10.98
N SER A 257 -12.00 22.66 11.04
CA SER A 257 -11.78 23.92 11.78
C SER A 257 -11.83 23.76 13.31
N THR A 258 -12.18 22.58 13.81
CA THR A 258 -12.39 22.31 15.24
C THR A 258 -11.45 21.28 15.84
N MET A 259 -10.92 20.36 15.02
CA MET A 259 -10.13 19.21 15.48
C MET A 259 -8.72 19.21 14.91
N LEU A 260 -7.73 19.02 15.78
CA LEU A 260 -6.32 18.77 15.44
C LEU A 260 -6.00 17.27 15.54
N VAL A 261 -5.03 16.84 14.75
CA VAL A 261 -4.36 15.54 14.90
C VAL A 261 -2.85 15.76 15.00
N ALA A 262 -2.20 15.03 15.91
CA ALA A 262 -0.75 15.00 16.06
C ALA A 262 -0.28 13.59 16.41
N ALA A 263 1.02 13.32 16.24
CA ALA A 263 1.60 12.01 16.53
C ALA A 263 2.49 12.05 17.78
N SER A 264 2.56 10.91 18.48
CA SER A 264 3.53 10.67 19.55
C SER A 264 4.04 9.22 19.43
N GLY A 265 5.28 9.05 19.01
CA GLY A 265 5.81 7.74 18.65
C GLY A 265 5.02 7.14 17.48
N THR A 266 4.36 6.01 17.70
CA THR A 266 3.49 5.34 16.74
C THR A 266 1.99 5.63 16.95
N THR A 267 1.64 6.47 17.93
CA THR A 267 0.23 6.79 18.22
C THR A 267 -0.19 8.11 17.58
N LEU A 268 -1.43 8.17 17.14
CA LEU A 268 -2.11 9.39 16.70
C LEU A 268 -3.06 9.85 17.80
N ARG A 269 -3.04 11.14 18.09
CA ARG A 269 -3.89 11.78 19.07
C ARG A 269 -4.65 12.94 18.44
N THR A 270 -5.86 13.16 18.90
CA THR A 270 -6.71 14.29 18.48
C THR A 270 -6.96 15.24 19.65
N TRP A 271 -7.10 16.50 19.32
CA TRP A 271 -7.59 17.53 20.22
C TRP A 271 -8.73 18.29 19.54
N THR A 272 -9.83 18.50 20.24
CA THR A 272 -10.97 19.28 19.76
C THR A 272 -11.06 20.58 20.52
N ARG A 273 -11.41 21.67 19.83
CA ARG A 273 -11.54 23.00 20.47
C ARG A 273 -12.41 22.93 21.72
N GLY A 274 -11.90 23.55 22.81
CA GLY A 274 -12.54 23.58 24.11
C GLY A 274 -12.28 22.36 25.00
N GLN A 275 -11.57 21.37 24.50
CA GLN A 275 -11.11 20.24 25.34
C GLN A 275 -9.79 20.58 26.04
N PRO A 276 -9.56 20.12 27.28
CA PRO A 276 -8.34 20.42 28.02
C PRO A 276 -7.12 19.67 27.49
N ASP A 277 -7.31 18.45 26.97
CA ASP A 277 -6.22 17.52 26.66
C ASP A 277 -6.40 16.79 25.34
N TRP A 278 -5.31 16.17 24.85
CA TRP A 278 -5.27 15.29 23.72
C TRP A 278 -5.82 13.90 24.05
N THR A 279 -6.67 13.34 23.17
CA THR A 279 -7.21 12.00 23.28
C THR A 279 -6.57 11.06 22.26
N LEU A 280 -6.47 9.76 22.58
CA LEU A 280 -5.96 8.75 21.66
C LEU A 280 -6.98 8.53 20.52
N ALA A 281 -6.51 8.70 19.28
CA ALA A 281 -7.31 8.40 18.08
C ALA A 281 -6.95 7.06 17.46
N ALA A 282 -5.66 6.72 17.37
CA ALA A 282 -5.20 5.44 16.85
C ALA A 282 -3.87 5.03 17.45
N ASP A 283 -3.67 3.73 17.65
CA ASP A 283 -2.39 3.10 17.95
C ASP A 283 -1.94 2.33 16.71
N LEU A 284 -0.83 2.75 16.11
CA LEU A 284 -0.27 2.16 14.89
C LEU A 284 0.97 1.29 15.19
N THR A 285 1.14 0.82 16.41
CA THR A 285 2.26 -0.09 16.80
C THR A 285 2.28 -1.39 15.99
N PHE A 286 1.12 -1.81 15.45
CA PHE A 286 1.02 -2.96 14.56
C PHE A 286 1.56 -2.70 13.15
N ALA A 287 1.69 -1.44 12.74
CA ALA A 287 2.18 -1.09 11.40
C ALA A 287 3.72 -1.17 11.35
N PRO A 288 4.32 -1.43 10.17
CA PRO A 288 5.77 -1.59 10.03
C PRO A 288 6.49 -0.23 10.09
N LEU A 289 6.37 0.48 11.20
CA LEU A 289 6.97 1.79 11.46
C LEU A 289 7.36 1.95 12.92
N THR A 290 8.35 2.81 13.21
CA THR A 290 8.82 3.05 14.57
C THR A 290 8.41 4.40 15.13
N SER A 291 8.32 5.42 14.29
CA SER A 291 7.97 6.77 14.75
C SER A 291 7.33 7.58 13.62
N ILE A 292 6.33 8.36 13.98
CA ILE A 292 5.66 9.30 13.08
C ILE A 292 6.22 10.69 13.37
N SER A 293 6.74 11.35 12.34
CA SER A 293 7.38 12.66 12.48
C SER A 293 6.56 13.82 11.91
N ARG A 294 5.63 13.55 10.99
CA ARG A 294 4.76 14.55 10.34
C ARG A 294 3.40 13.97 10.04
N VAL A 295 2.39 14.84 10.02
CA VAL A 295 1.01 14.49 9.66
C VAL A 295 0.42 15.59 8.77
N THR A 296 -0.41 15.20 7.81
CA THR A 296 -1.22 16.12 6.99
C THR A 296 -2.54 15.45 6.60
N ILE A 297 -3.61 16.24 6.53
CA ILE A 297 -4.94 15.81 6.14
C ILE A 297 -5.24 16.37 4.75
N ASP A 298 -5.90 15.61 3.91
CA ASP A 298 -6.37 16.10 2.62
C ASP A 298 -7.56 17.07 2.79
N PRO A 299 -7.76 18.02 1.85
CA PRO A 299 -8.82 19.01 1.97
C PRO A 299 -10.24 18.44 2.01
N THR A 300 -10.46 17.20 1.61
CA THR A 300 -11.76 16.53 1.67
C THR A 300 -12.02 15.79 2.99
N GLY A 301 -11.00 15.68 3.86
CA GLY A 301 -11.08 14.98 5.14
C GLY A 301 -11.16 13.46 5.04
N ASN A 302 -10.79 12.87 3.91
CA ASN A 302 -10.86 11.43 3.68
C ASN A 302 -9.51 10.72 3.87
N TRP A 303 -8.40 11.47 3.84
CA TRP A 303 -7.07 10.91 3.86
C TRP A 303 -6.16 11.61 4.87
N LEU A 304 -5.41 10.80 5.58
CA LEU A 304 -4.29 11.20 6.42
C LEU A 304 -2.99 10.68 5.77
N ALA A 305 -2.10 11.58 5.38
CA ALA A 305 -0.74 11.22 5.04
C ALA A 305 0.19 11.57 6.19
N PHE A 306 1.16 10.70 6.46
CA PHE A 306 2.15 10.95 7.49
C PHE A 306 3.52 10.38 7.11
N VAL A 307 4.56 10.96 7.71
CA VAL A 307 5.94 10.52 7.52
C VAL A 307 6.35 9.67 8.71
N ALA A 308 6.90 8.50 8.45
CA ALA A 308 7.42 7.62 9.50
C ALA A 308 8.72 6.92 9.06
N VAL A 309 9.47 6.42 10.05
CA VAL A 309 10.62 5.55 9.82
C VAL A 309 10.11 4.12 9.66
N PRO A 310 10.30 3.48 8.50
CA PRO A 310 9.88 2.09 8.31
C PRO A 310 10.72 1.13 9.17
N THR A 311 10.10 0.08 9.72
CA THR A 311 10.80 -0.94 10.54
C THR A 311 11.40 -2.07 9.72
N ALA A 312 10.86 -2.35 8.55
CA ALA A 312 11.41 -3.34 7.65
C ALA A 312 12.30 -2.66 6.60
N PRO A 313 13.42 -3.26 6.18
CA PRO A 313 14.11 -2.80 5.00
C PRO A 313 13.12 -2.81 3.83
N ALA A 314 13.22 -1.82 2.96
CA ALA A 314 12.47 -1.86 1.70
C ALA A 314 12.73 -3.22 1.06
N PRO A 315 11.69 -3.95 0.61
CA PRO A 315 11.89 -5.25 0.01
C PRO A 315 12.95 -5.11 -1.08
N ALA A 316 13.96 -5.95 -1.02
CA ALA A 316 15.03 -5.98 -2.02
C ALA A 316 14.35 -6.02 -3.40
N ARG A 317 14.66 -5.04 -4.25
CA ARG A 317 14.05 -4.94 -5.58
C ARG A 317 14.35 -6.22 -6.36
N VAL A 318 13.35 -7.04 -6.55
CA VAL A 318 13.36 -8.04 -7.62
C VAL A 318 13.08 -7.27 -8.91
N GLY A 319 14.12 -6.89 -9.63
CA GLY A 319 14.02 -6.18 -10.91
C GLY A 319 13.46 -4.75 -10.84
N ALA A 320 13.78 -3.93 -11.83
CA ALA A 320 13.45 -2.49 -11.90
C ALA A 320 11.95 -2.19 -12.09
N TYR A 321 11.05 -3.16 -11.91
CA TYR A 321 9.62 -3.00 -12.13
C TYR A 321 8.82 -3.65 -11.01
N ALA A 322 8.35 -2.86 -10.05
CA ALA A 322 7.27 -3.31 -9.19
C ALA A 322 5.95 -3.11 -9.97
N PRO A 323 5.28 -4.18 -10.39
CA PRO A 323 4.00 -4.06 -11.07
C PRO A 323 3.00 -3.34 -10.15
N ARG A 324 2.22 -2.40 -10.68
CA ARG A 324 1.23 -1.64 -9.92
C ARG A 324 -0.17 -1.95 -10.38
N VAL A 325 -0.99 -2.28 -9.41
CA VAL A 325 -2.43 -2.47 -9.59
C VAL A 325 -3.15 -1.20 -9.18
N ARG A 326 -4.00 -0.69 -10.06
CA ARG A 326 -4.84 0.47 -9.75
C ARG A 326 -6.09 0.01 -9.00
N ASP A 327 -6.28 0.51 -7.79
CA ASP A 327 -7.42 0.21 -6.94
C ASP A 327 -8.77 0.44 -7.62
N ARG A 328 -8.89 1.50 -8.44
CA ARG A 328 -10.09 1.77 -9.23
C ARG A 328 -10.42 0.66 -10.25
N ASP A 329 -9.41 0.05 -10.85
CA ASP A 329 -9.63 -1.05 -11.80
C ASP A 329 -10.03 -2.32 -11.06
N VAL A 330 -9.46 -2.57 -9.88
CA VAL A 330 -9.87 -3.63 -8.97
C VAL A 330 -11.33 -3.43 -8.54
N ALA A 331 -11.69 -2.23 -8.09
CA ALA A 331 -13.05 -1.89 -7.69
C ALA A 331 -14.07 -2.09 -8.81
N ARG A 332 -13.72 -1.62 -10.04
CA ARG A 332 -14.58 -1.80 -11.22
C ARG A 332 -14.80 -3.27 -11.54
N ASP A 333 -13.75 -4.06 -11.61
CA ASP A 333 -13.83 -5.46 -12.01
C ASP A 333 -14.52 -6.31 -10.94
N LEU A 334 -14.31 -5.99 -9.65
CA LEU A 334 -15.03 -6.58 -8.54
C LEU A 334 -16.54 -6.28 -8.63
N ALA A 335 -16.89 -5.01 -8.86
CA ALA A 335 -18.29 -4.59 -8.99
C ALA A 335 -18.99 -5.27 -10.18
N ILE A 336 -18.27 -5.63 -11.26
CA ILE A 336 -18.83 -6.38 -12.39
C ILE A 336 -19.05 -7.85 -11.99
N LEU A 337 -18.06 -8.51 -11.40
CA LEU A 337 -18.13 -9.93 -11.09
C LEU A 337 -19.10 -10.23 -9.94
N ALA A 338 -19.20 -9.33 -8.97
CA ALA A 338 -20.11 -9.42 -7.83
C ALA A 338 -21.44 -8.66 -8.05
N ALA A 339 -21.79 -8.32 -9.28
CA ALA A 339 -23.06 -7.64 -9.58
C ALA A 339 -24.27 -8.60 -9.49
N ASP A 340 -25.44 -8.07 -9.18
CA ASP A 340 -26.72 -8.80 -9.18
C ASP A 340 -27.00 -9.51 -10.51
N SER A 341 -26.54 -8.94 -11.61
CA SER A 341 -26.65 -9.53 -12.94
C SER A 341 -25.90 -10.87 -13.09
N MET A 342 -24.99 -11.17 -12.16
CA MET A 342 -24.30 -12.46 -12.07
C MET A 342 -25.05 -13.48 -11.19
N GLU A 343 -26.17 -13.09 -10.57
CA GLU A 343 -27.07 -13.98 -9.82
C GLU A 343 -26.34 -14.81 -8.73
N GLY A 344 -25.31 -14.20 -8.11
CA GLY A 344 -24.49 -14.89 -7.08
C GLY A 344 -23.75 -16.13 -7.60
N ARG A 345 -23.53 -16.25 -8.89
CA ARG A 345 -22.63 -17.18 -9.59
C ARG A 345 -22.72 -18.66 -9.22
N LEU A 346 -23.89 -19.12 -8.71
CA LEU A 346 -24.04 -20.53 -8.37
C LEU A 346 -23.61 -21.44 -9.52
N THR A 347 -22.72 -22.34 -9.28
CA THR A 347 -22.21 -23.33 -10.24
C THR A 347 -23.35 -23.97 -11.05
N GLY A 348 -23.26 -23.90 -12.36
CA GLY A 348 -24.30 -24.44 -13.27
C GLY A 348 -25.48 -23.51 -13.53
N SER A 349 -25.51 -22.31 -12.95
CA SER A 349 -26.53 -21.28 -13.21
C SER A 349 -26.20 -20.44 -14.46
N ALA A 350 -27.18 -19.67 -14.91
CA ALA A 350 -26.96 -18.68 -15.97
C ALA A 350 -25.99 -17.58 -15.51
N GLY A 351 -26.02 -17.18 -14.25
CA GLY A 351 -25.09 -16.23 -13.64
C GLY A 351 -23.65 -16.72 -13.68
N SER A 352 -23.39 -17.96 -13.27
CA SER A 352 -22.08 -18.60 -13.37
C SER A 352 -21.57 -18.63 -14.83
N TRP A 353 -22.44 -18.93 -15.79
CA TRP A 353 -22.06 -18.93 -17.20
C TRP A 353 -21.76 -17.54 -17.76
N ARG A 354 -22.44 -16.49 -17.28
CA ARG A 354 -22.10 -15.09 -17.61
C ARG A 354 -20.71 -14.73 -17.07
N ALA A 355 -20.41 -15.11 -15.84
CA ALA A 355 -19.09 -14.92 -15.23
C ALA A 355 -17.98 -15.65 -16.01
N THR A 356 -18.20 -16.92 -16.38
CA THR A 356 -17.28 -17.68 -17.25
C THR A 356 -16.92 -16.93 -18.53
N ARG A 357 -17.94 -16.44 -19.26
CA ARG A 357 -17.72 -15.71 -20.51
C ARG A 357 -16.99 -14.40 -20.31
N TRP A 358 -17.33 -13.67 -19.25
CA TRP A 358 -16.66 -12.42 -18.92
C TRP A 358 -15.19 -12.67 -18.58
N LEU A 359 -14.87 -13.64 -17.71
CA LEU A 359 -13.51 -14.01 -17.35
C LEU A 359 -12.68 -14.45 -18.55
N ALA A 360 -13.24 -15.30 -19.42
CA ALA A 360 -12.56 -15.74 -20.63
C ALA A 360 -12.21 -14.55 -21.56
N ALA A 361 -13.13 -13.59 -21.71
CA ALA A 361 -12.87 -12.36 -22.46
C ALA A 361 -11.78 -11.50 -21.79
N GLN A 362 -11.75 -11.41 -20.44
CA GLN A 362 -10.73 -10.68 -19.73
C GLN A 362 -9.34 -11.34 -19.85
N PHE A 363 -9.25 -12.67 -19.82
CA PHE A 363 -7.99 -13.39 -20.03
C PHE A 363 -7.46 -13.19 -21.45
N ALA A 364 -8.34 -13.20 -22.43
CA ALA A 364 -7.97 -12.87 -23.80
C ALA A 364 -7.46 -11.42 -23.94
N ALA A 365 -8.17 -10.46 -23.33
CA ALA A 365 -7.77 -9.04 -23.33
C ALA A 365 -6.46 -8.79 -22.58
N ALA A 366 -6.13 -9.61 -21.58
CA ALA A 366 -4.84 -9.58 -20.88
C ALA A 366 -3.68 -10.12 -21.73
N GLY A 367 -3.93 -10.71 -22.90
CA GLY A 367 -2.90 -11.28 -23.77
C GLY A 367 -2.40 -12.66 -23.34
N LEU A 368 -3.14 -13.38 -22.51
CA LEU A 368 -2.82 -14.75 -22.14
C LEU A 368 -2.95 -15.69 -23.34
N LYS A 369 -2.21 -16.78 -23.33
CA LYS A 369 -2.45 -17.92 -24.21
C LYS A 369 -3.57 -18.79 -23.64
N PRO A 370 -4.51 -19.31 -24.45
CA PRO A 370 -5.59 -20.15 -23.98
C PRO A 370 -5.09 -21.53 -23.50
N ALA A 371 -5.70 -22.05 -22.43
CA ALA A 371 -5.35 -23.34 -21.81
C ALA A 371 -6.56 -24.25 -21.59
N GLY A 372 -7.76 -23.86 -22.03
CA GLY A 372 -8.95 -24.70 -21.96
C GLY A 372 -9.12 -25.60 -23.19
N ASP A 373 -10.11 -26.46 -23.13
CA ASP A 373 -10.50 -27.34 -24.27
C ASP A 373 -11.24 -26.58 -25.40
N SER A 374 -11.75 -25.38 -25.07
CA SER A 374 -12.38 -24.44 -25.98
C SER A 374 -11.87 -23.03 -25.74
N GLY A 375 -10.67 -22.74 -26.22
CA GLY A 375 -10.00 -21.48 -25.98
C GLY A 375 -9.60 -21.32 -24.51
N PHE A 376 -10.15 -20.34 -23.82
CA PHE A 376 -9.91 -20.14 -22.38
C PHE A 376 -10.85 -20.99 -21.50
N VAL A 377 -11.84 -21.66 -22.07
CA VAL A 377 -12.86 -22.41 -21.33
C VAL A 377 -12.50 -23.89 -21.28
N GLN A 378 -12.30 -24.42 -20.09
CA GLN A 378 -12.27 -25.86 -19.83
C GLN A 378 -13.65 -26.28 -19.38
N ARG A 379 -14.40 -26.98 -20.21
CA ARG A 379 -15.75 -27.43 -19.88
C ARG A 379 -15.72 -28.52 -18.81
N VAL A 380 -16.67 -28.45 -17.88
CA VAL A 380 -16.83 -29.40 -16.79
C VAL A 380 -18.19 -30.09 -16.92
N PRO A 381 -18.27 -31.43 -17.01
CA PRO A 381 -19.52 -32.15 -17.18
C PRO A 381 -20.32 -32.17 -15.88
N LEU A 382 -21.29 -31.25 -15.75
CA LEU A 382 -22.13 -31.10 -14.57
C LEU A 382 -23.59 -31.46 -14.84
N ALA A 383 -24.24 -32.06 -13.86
CA ALA A 383 -25.68 -32.26 -13.87
C ALA A 383 -26.29 -31.86 -12.52
N SER A 384 -27.58 -31.48 -12.53
CA SER A 384 -28.32 -31.28 -11.28
C SER A 384 -28.75 -32.62 -10.67
N ALA A 385 -28.45 -32.82 -9.39
CA ALA A 385 -29.00 -33.91 -8.59
C ALA A 385 -30.48 -33.69 -8.23
N ALA A 386 -30.98 -32.46 -8.33
CA ALA A 386 -32.39 -32.14 -8.12
C ALA A 386 -33.23 -32.76 -9.24
N THR A 387 -34.26 -33.50 -8.90
CA THR A 387 -35.17 -34.20 -9.85
C THR A 387 -36.52 -33.48 -9.97
N THR A 388 -36.85 -32.59 -9.03
CA THR A 388 -38.11 -31.85 -9.04
C THR A 388 -37.99 -30.62 -9.96
N PRO A 389 -38.87 -30.44 -10.95
CA PRO A 389 -38.88 -29.20 -11.74
C PRO A 389 -39.00 -27.95 -10.89
N GLY A 390 -38.15 -26.92 -11.16
CA GLY A 390 -38.14 -25.67 -10.41
C GLY A 390 -37.42 -25.72 -9.06
N ALA A 391 -36.92 -26.87 -8.62
CA ALA A 391 -36.08 -26.94 -7.43
C ALA A 391 -34.73 -26.26 -7.67
N ARG A 392 -34.13 -25.75 -6.59
CA ARG A 392 -32.75 -25.23 -6.62
C ARG A 392 -31.81 -26.27 -7.20
N ILE A 393 -31.01 -25.88 -8.18
CA ILE A 393 -29.99 -26.76 -8.77
C ILE A 393 -29.01 -27.25 -7.70
N ARG A 394 -28.60 -28.52 -7.80
CA ARG A 394 -27.60 -29.15 -6.95
C ARG A 394 -26.51 -29.74 -7.84
N PRO A 395 -25.48 -28.99 -8.18
CA PRO A 395 -24.46 -29.41 -9.11
C PRO A 395 -23.73 -30.67 -8.64
N GLN A 396 -23.50 -31.59 -9.54
CA GLN A 396 -22.69 -32.80 -9.35
C GLN A 396 -21.76 -32.96 -10.55
N LEU A 397 -20.49 -33.29 -10.26
CA LEU A 397 -19.52 -33.66 -11.28
C LEU A 397 -19.82 -35.07 -11.78
N LEU A 398 -19.88 -35.21 -13.09
CA LEU A 398 -20.01 -36.48 -13.76
C LEU A 398 -18.63 -37.04 -14.15
N ALA A 399 -18.51 -38.35 -14.17
CA ALA A 399 -17.23 -39.04 -14.39
C ALA A 399 -16.68 -38.84 -15.83
N SER A 400 -17.53 -38.51 -16.79
CA SER A 400 -17.13 -38.33 -18.19
C SER A 400 -18.20 -37.58 -19.01
N TRP A 401 -17.83 -37.15 -20.20
CA TRP A 401 -18.75 -36.57 -21.16
C TRP A 401 -19.79 -37.59 -21.66
N GLY A 402 -19.43 -38.88 -21.75
CA GLY A 402 -20.42 -39.94 -22.08
C GLY A 402 -21.49 -40.07 -20.99
N ALA A 403 -21.10 -39.91 -19.72
CA ALA A 403 -22.06 -39.84 -18.60
C ALA A 403 -22.95 -38.60 -18.71
N TYR A 404 -22.38 -37.45 -19.10
CA TYR A 404 -23.11 -36.19 -19.31
C TYR A 404 -24.15 -36.33 -20.44
N ASP A 405 -23.79 -36.97 -21.56
CA ASP A 405 -24.68 -37.17 -22.69
C ASP A 405 -25.83 -38.13 -22.35
N SER A 406 -25.66 -38.98 -21.33
CA SER A 406 -26.69 -39.87 -20.86
C SER A 406 -27.69 -39.24 -19.88
N VAL A 407 -27.38 -38.00 -19.39
CA VAL A 407 -28.30 -37.26 -18.52
C VAL A 407 -29.39 -36.59 -19.33
N PRO A 408 -30.66 -36.57 -18.89
CA PRO A 408 -31.74 -35.84 -19.53
C PRO A 408 -31.33 -34.32 -19.69
N PRO A 409 -31.62 -33.72 -20.86
CA PRO A 409 -31.18 -32.33 -21.17
C PRO A 409 -31.54 -31.31 -20.12
N GLU A 410 -32.71 -31.41 -19.49
CA GLU A 410 -33.21 -30.51 -18.45
C GLU A 410 -32.43 -30.57 -17.15
N ARG A 411 -31.61 -31.59 -16.96
CA ARG A 411 -30.73 -31.76 -15.80
C ARG A 411 -29.26 -31.41 -16.08
N ARG A 412 -28.91 -31.23 -17.36
CA ARG A 412 -27.55 -30.85 -17.76
C ARG A 412 -27.28 -29.41 -17.33
N LEU A 413 -26.16 -29.18 -16.72
CA LEU A 413 -25.76 -27.86 -16.25
C LEU A 413 -24.53 -27.37 -17.02
N PRO A 414 -24.46 -26.07 -17.37
CA PRO A 414 -23.24 -25.49 -17.89
C PRO A 414 -22.21 -25.39 -16.78
N GLY A 415 -21.02 -25.92 -16.99
CA GLY A 415 -19.92 -25.84 -16.04
C GLY A 415 -18.60 -25.65 -16.76
N ALA A 416 -17.75 -24.80 -16.22
CA ALA A 416 -16.43 -24.57 -16.80
C ALA A 416 -15.44 -23.95 -15.81
N ASN A 417 -14.17 -24.31 -15.93
CA ASN A 417 -13.06 -23.50 -15.45
C ASN A 417 -12.62 -22.51 -16.53
N VAL A 418 -12.01 -21.40 -16.17
CA VAL A 418 -11.41 -20.46 -17.12
C VAL A 418 -9.91 -20.49 -16.95
N LEU A 419 -9.19 -20.92 -18.00
CA LEU A 419 -7.77 -21.23 -17.96
C LEU A 419 -6.99 -20.43 -18.99
N GLY A 420 -5.89 -19.80 -18.57
CA GLY A 420 -4.95 -19.14 -19.46
C GLY A 420 -3.52 -19.26 -18.93
N TYR A 421 -2.51 -19.01 -19.78
CA TYR A 421 -1.13 -19.10 -19.36
C TYR A 421 -0.21 -18.07 -19.99
N ILE A 422 0.88 -17.80 -19.31
CA ILE A 422 2.06 -17.09 -19.82
C ILE A 422 3.17 -18.13 -19.93
N GLU A 423 3.70 -18.30 -21.14
CA GLU A 423 4.76 -19.27 -21.40
C GLU A 423 6.09 -18.81 -20.75
N GLY A 424 6.80 -19.72 -20.11
CA GLY A 424 8.10 -19.48 -19.51
C GLY A 424 9.15 -19.09 -20.56
N SER A 425 10.15 -18.32 -20.12
CA SER A 425 11.24 -17.84 -20.98
C SER A 425 12.48 -18.74 -20.96
N ASP A 426 12.67 -19.54 -19.91
CA ASP A 426 13.82 -20.41 -19.76
C ASP A 426 13.65 -21.70 -20.61
N PRO A 427 14.61 -22.09 -21.44
CA PRO A 427 14.47 -23.25 -22.34
C PRO A 427 14.32 -24.59 -21.61
N VAL A 428 14.74 -24.68 -20.33
CA VAL A 428 14.66 -25.90 -19.52
C VAL A 428 13.43 -25.84 -18.60
N LEU A 429 13.23 -24.69 -17.91
CA LEU A 429 12.20 -24.56 -16.90
C LEU A 429 10.80 -24.24 -17.46
N ARG A 430 10.67 -23.80 -18.71
CA ARG A 430 9.38 -23.44 -19.31
C ARG A 430 8.38 -24.60 -19.38
N ASP A 431 8.85 -25.83 -19.35
CA ASP A 431 7.98 -27.01 -19.33
C ASP A 431 7.39 -27.27 -17.93
N GLU A 432 8.04 -26.79 -16.88
CA GLU A 432 7.48 -26.72 -15.54
C GLU A 432 6.52 -25.54 -15.44
N TYR A 433 5.54 -25.65 -14.55
CA TYR A 433 4.62 -24.53 -14.32
C TYR A 433 4.28 -24.34 -12.85
N VAL A 434 3.92 -23.10 -12.53
CA VAL A 434 3.25 -22.72 -11.28
C VAL A 434 1.82 -22.37 -11.61
N LEU A 435 0.89 -22.73 -10.73
CA LEU A 435 -0.54 -22.54 -10.93
C LEU A 435 -1.06 -21.51 -9.93
N MET A 436 -1.74 -20.49 -10.43
CA MET A 436 -2.49 -19.54 -9.61
C MET A 436 -3.98 -19.79 -9.75
N THR A 437 -4.68 -19.99 -8.65
CA THR A 437 -6.10 -20.33 -8.62
C THR A 437 -6.91 -19.36 -7.77
N ALA A 438 -8.20 -19.27 -8.05
CA ALA A 438 -9.26 -18.72 -7.23
C ALA A 438 -10.58 -19.34 -7.71
N HIS A 439 -11.61 -19.40 -6.89
CA HIS A 439 -12.91 -19.85 -7.37
C HIS A 439 -13.80 -18.65 -7.70
N TYR A 440 -14.56 -18.76 -8.79
CA TYR A 440 -15.43 -17.68 -9.24
C TYR A 440 -16.92 -17.94 -8.95
N ASP A 441 -17.29 -19.14 -8.55
CA ASP A 441 -18.65 -19.45 -8.12
C ASP A 441 -18.93 -18.96 -6.71
N HIS A 442 -20.22 -18.87 -6.37
CA HIS A 442 -20.69 -18.61 -5.01
C HIS A 442 -22.07 -19.26 -4.82
N ILE A 443 -22.74 -18.98 -3.72
CA ILE A 443 -23.95 -19.71 -3.30
C ILE A 443 -25.24 -19.29 -4.03
N GLY A 444 -25.23 -18.29 -4.91
CA GLY A 444 -26.35 -17.95 -5.79
C GLY A 444 -27.53 -17.27 -5.08
N ILE A 445 -28.72 -17.50 -5.60
CA ILE A 445 -29.96 -16.93 -5.07
C ILE A 445 -30.50 -17.83 -3.96
N THR A 446 -30.80 -17.23 -2.80
CA THR A 446 -31.34 -17.89 -1.62
C THR A 446 -32.64 -17.25 -1.17
N LYS A 447 -33.11 -17.59 0.04
CA LYS A 447 -34.28 -16.93 0.63
C LYS A 447 -33.94 -15.46 0.89
N ALA A 448 -34.84 -14.55 0.49
CA ALA A 448 -34.64 -13.12 0.69
C ALA A 448 -34.47 -12.73 2.17
N VAL A 449 -33.52 -11.87 2.44
CA VAL A 449 -33.27 -11.23 3.73
C VAL A 449 -33.41 -9.72 3.51
N ASN A 450 -34.35 -9.06 4.18
CA ASN A 450 -34.66 -7.63 4.01
C ASN A 450 -34.93 -7.22 2.55
N GLY A 451 -35.51 -8.13 1.75
CA GLY A 451 -35.86 -7.88 0.35
C GLY A 451 -34.77 -8.27 -0.66
N ASP A 452 -33.58 -8.57 -0.21
CA ASP A 452 -32.46 -9.07 -1.03
C ASP A 452 -32.34 -10.59 -0.93
N SER A 453 -32.13 -11.26 -2.07
CA SER A 453 -32.00 -12.73 -2.18
C SER A 453 -30.74 -13.18 -2.90
N ILE A 454 -29.93 -12.24 -3.43
CA ILE A 454 -28.75 -12.55 -4.21
C ILE A 454 -27.53 -12.52 -3.29
N ASN A 455 -26.82 -13.62 -3.19
CA ASN A 455 -25.56 -13.67 -2.47
C ASN A 455 -24.45 -13.31 -3.49
N ASN A 456 -24.04 -12.07 -3.49
CA ASN A 456 -23.11 -11.55 -4.50
C ASN A 456 -21.68 -12.08 -4.33
N GLY A 457 -21.29 -12.49 -3.12
CA GLY A 457 -19.99 -13.12 -2.87
C GLY A 457 -18.83 -12.24 -3.34
N ALA A 458 -18.81 -10.99 -2.88
CA ALA A 458 -17.79 -10.05 -3.31
C ALA A 458 -16.43 -10.36 -2.70
N ASP A 459 -16.41 -10.70 -1.42
CA ASP A 459 -15.20 -11.20 -0.76
C ASP A 459 -14.99 -12.68 -1.07
N ASP A 460 -16.05 -13.47 -1.04
CA ASP A 460 -16.05 -14.93 -1.27
C ASP A 460 -16.67 -15.29 -2.64
N ASP A 461 -15.94 -15.61 -3.73
CA ASP A 461 -14.53 -15.30 -3.91
C ASP A 461 -14.33 -14.52 -5.21
N ALA A 462 -15.21 -13.50 -5.42
CA ALA A 462 -14.94 -12.58 -6.51
C ALA A 462 -13.60 -11.84 -6.28
N ALA A 463 -13.23 -11.54 -5.00
CA ALA A 463 -12.00 -10.86 -4.65
C ALA A 463 -10.75 -11.64 -5.08
N GLY A 464 -10.67 -12.93 -4.81
CA GLY A 464 -9.57 -13.79 -5.25
C GLY A 464 -9.56 -13.99 -6.76
N THR A 465 -10.73 -14.17 -7.38
CA THR A 465 -10.85 -14.28 -8.84
C THR A 465 -10.33 -13.00 -9.54
N ILE A 466 -10.65 -11.82 -9.01
CA ILE A 466 -10.12 -10.55 -9.51
C ILE A 466 -8.60 -10.46 -9.28
N ALA A 467 -8.07 -11.04 -8.19
CA ALA A 467 -6.63 -11.10 -8.00
C ALA A 467 -5.95 -11.93 -9.10
N VAL A 468 -6.46 -13.11 -9.41
CA VAL A 468 -5.94 -13.94 -10.51
C VAL A 468 -5.92 -13.16 -11.82
N LEU A 469 -7.01 -12.46 -12.16
CA LEU A 469 -7.11 -11.63 -13.36
C LEU A 469 -6.09 -10.49 -13.39
N HIS A 470 -5.94 -9.76 -12.29
CA HIS A 470 -5.02 -8.62 -12.25
C HIS A 470 -3.55 -9.04 -12.22
N VAL A 471 -3.21 -10.15 -11.55
CA VAL A 471 -1.86 -10.74 -11.62
C VAL A 471 -1.56 -11.18 -13.05
N ALA A 472 -2.52 -11.82 -13.72
CA ALA A 472 -2.37 -12.22 -15.13
C ALA A 472 -2.09 -11.02 -16.04
N ARG A 473 -2.85 -9.92 -15.90
CA ARG A 473 -2.64 -8.66 -16.64
C ARG A 473 -1.25 -8.08 -16.40
N LEU A 474 -0.81 -8.04 -15.14
CA LEU A 474 0.50 -7.51 -14.78
C LEU A 474 1.63 -8.32 -15.41
N LEU A 475 1.59 -9.65 -15.27
CA LEU A 475 2.68 -10.51 -15.69
C LEU A 475 2.69 -10.75 -17.20
N ALA A 476 1.56 -10.67 -17.89
CA ALA A 476 1.50 -10.77 -19.35
C ALA A 476 2.23 -9.61 -20.06
N HIS A 477 2.28 -8.44 -19.42
CA HIS A 477 2.94 -7.24 -19.94
C HIS A 477 4.30 -6.95 -19.28
N ALA A 478 4.80 -7.86 -18.43
CA ALA A 478 6.11 -7.69 -17.80
C ALA A 478 7.23 -7.79 -18.85
N THR A 479 8.21 -6.89 -18.74
CA THR A 479 9.41 -6.93 -19.61
C THR A 479 10.26 -8.16 -19.33
N ASP A 480 10.37 -8.54 -18.06
CA ASP A 480 11.08 -9.73 -17.62
C ASP A 480 10.09 -10.89 -17.50
N ARG A 481 10.13 -11.77 -18.47
CA ARG A 481 9.25 -12.94 -18.51
C ARG A 481 9.69 -13.97 -17.44
N PRO A 482 8.70 -14.62 -16.76
CA PRO A 482 9.01 -15.68 -15.80
C PRO A 482 9.79 -16.83 -16.47
N LYS A 483 10.68 -17.49 -15.73
CA LYS A 483 11.44 -18.65 -16.23
C LYS A 483 10.52 -19.85 -16.48
N ARG A 484 9.67 -20.19 -15.49
CA ARG A 484 8.61 -21.21 -15.62
C ARG A 484 7.37 -20.64 -16.25
N THR A 485 6.59 -21.48 -16.86
CA THR A 485 5.22 -21.15 -17.29
C THR A 485 4.36 -20.83 -16.05
N ILE A 486 3.51 -19.80 -16.15
CA ILE A 486 2.49 -19.49 -15.14
C ILE A 486 1.12 -19.78 -15.74
N VAL A 487 0.37 -20.66 -15.10
CA VAL A 487 -1.03 -20.97 -15.46
C VAL A 487 -1.94 -20.22 -14.48
N PHE A 488 -2.93 -19.53 -15.01
CA PHE A 488 -3.97 -18.84 -14.26
C PHE A 488 -5.29 -19.58 -14.46
N ALA A 489 -6.00 -19.83 -13.37
CA ALA A 489 -7.23 -20.59 -13.40
C ALA A 489 -8.28 -19.98 -12.46
N ALA A 490 -9.46 -19.64 -13.02
CA ALA A 490 -10.65 -19.37 -12.25
C ALA A 490 -11.48 -20.65 -12.23
N MET A 491 -11.60 -21.26 -11.04
CA MET A 491 -12.25 -22.56 -10.84
C MET A 491 -13.74 -22.40 -10.60
N THR A 492 -14.52 -23.44 -10.96
CA THR A 492 -15.95 -23.51 -10.68
C THR A 492 -16.24 -24.60 -9.67
N GLY A 493 -17.29 -24.43 -8.86
CA GLY A 493 -17.80 -25.49 -8.00
C GLY A 493 -16.99 -25.73 -6.74
N GLU A 494 -16.27 -24.74 -6.26
CA GLU A 494 -15.60 -24.78 -4.94
C GLU A 494 -16.65 -24.99 -3.85
N GLU A 495 -17.67 -24.14 -3.80
CA GLU A 495 -18.78 -24.08 -2.84
C GLU A 495 -19.63 -25.37 -2.75
N VAL A 496 -19.50 -26.21 -3.75
CA VAL A 496 -20.25 -27.46 -3.86
C VAL A 496 -19.35 -28.69 -3.93
N GLY A 497 -18.10 -28.57 -3.47
CA GLY A 497 -17.16 -29.67 -3.29
C GLY A 497 -16.06 -29.74 -4.33
N LEU A 498 -15.46 -28.60 -4.69
CA LEU A 498 -14.27 -28.47 -5.54
C LEU A 498 -14.46 -29.10 -6.93
N LEU A 499 -15.67 -28.98 -7.54
CA LEU A 499 -16.01 -29.77 -8.74
C LEU A 499 -15.10 -29.44 -9.93
N GLY A 500 -14.78 -28.16 -10.14
CA GLY A 500 -13.90 -27.71 -11.21
C GLY A 500 -12.46 -28.12 -11.01
N THR A 501 -11.96 -28.00 -9.78
CA THR A 501 -10.59 -28.40 -9.42
C THR A 501 -10.39 -29.90 -9.50
N ARG A 502 -11.39 -30.70 -9.09
CA ARG A 502 -11.38 -32.17 -9.27
C ARG A 502 -11.32 -32.54 -10.76
N TRP A 503 -12.12 -31.87 -11.59
CA TRP A 503 -12.09 -32.07 -13.04
C TRP A 503 -10.75 -31.66 -13.64
N PHE A 504 -10.17 -30.52 -13.21
CA PHE A 504 -8.87 -30.07 -13.66
C PHE A 504 -7.74 -31.05 -13.30
N ILE A 505 -7.77 -31.64 -12.10
CA ILE A 505 -6.78 -32.65 -11.68
C ILE A 505 -6.81 -33.89 -12.59
N ASP A 506 -8.00 -34.35 -12.96
CA ASP A 506 -8.17 -35.49 -13.85
C ASP A 506 -7.91 -35.13 -15.32
N HIS A 507 -8.06 -33.84 -15.72
CA HIS A 507 -7.91 -33.31 -17.07
C HIS A 507 -7.06 -32.03 -17.07
N PRO A 508 -5.81 -32.08 -16.65
CA PRO A 508 -5.01 -30.87 -16.47
C PRO A 508 -4.61 -30.26 -17.81
N ALA A 509 -4.54 -28.93 -17.87
CA ALA A 509 -4.08 -28.18 -19.05
C ALA A 509 -2.61 -28.52 -19.43
N ARG A 510 -1.82 -28.94 -18.47
CA ARG A 510 -0.45 -29.46 -18.60
C ARG A 510 -0.27 -30.63 -17.61
N PRO A 511 0.67 -31.58 -17.87
CA PRO A 511 0.88 -32.70 -16.96
C PRO A 511 1.10 -32.26 -15.51
N LEU A 512 0.36 -32.86 -14.56
CA LEU A 512 0.50 -32.53 -13.13
C LEU A 512 1.93 -32.79 -12.59
N SER A 513 2.68 -33.70 -13.21
CA SER A 513 4.09 -33.94 -12.86
C SER A 513 5.00 -32.74 -13.12
N GLN A 514 4.54 -31.78 -13.93
CA GLN A 514 5.25 -30.51 -14.22
C GLN A 514 4.80 -29.37 -13.31
N LEU A 515 3.74 -29.57 -12.51
CA LEU A 515 3.24 -28.56 -11.57
C LEU A 515 4.19 -28.48 -10.36
N VAL A 516 4.78 -27.31 -10.17
CA VAL A 516 5.79 -27.04 -9.14
C VAL A 516 5.15 -26.60 -7.84
N ALA A 517 4.16 -25.74 -7.93
CA ALA A 517 3.40 -25.22 -6.78
C ALA A 517 2.06 -24.66 -7.24
N ASN A 518 1.09 -24.65 -6.33
CA ASN A 518 -0.16 -23.89 -6.48
C ASN A 518 -0.23 -22.80 -5.40
N LEU A 519 -0.53 -21.59 -5.84
CA LEU A 519 -0.92 -20.47 -4.99
C LEU A 519 -2.37 -20.11 -5.32
N GLU A 520 -3.23 -20.39 -4.39
CA GLU A 520 -4.61 -19.96 -4.43
C GLU A 520 -4.76 -18.60 -3.78
N VAL A 521 -5.72 -17.80 -4.24
CA VAL A 521 -6.07 -16.53 -3.60
C VAL A 521 -7.56 -16.55 -3.31
N GLU A 522 -7.91 -16.33 -2.05
CA GLU A 522 -9.30 -16.40 -1.59
C GLU A 522 -9.55 -15.34 -0.54
N MET A 523 -10.71 -14.65 -0.65
CA MET A 523 -11.21 -13.71 0.34
C MET A 523 -10.17 -12.65 0.74
N ILE A 524 -9.80 -11.82 -0.22
CA ILE A 524 -8.87 -10.70 -0.01
C ILE A 524 -9.56 -9.33 -0.06
N GLY A 525 -10.89 -9.29 0.02
CA GLY A 525 -11.66 -8.05 -0.08
C GLY A 525 -11.52 -7.15 1.15
N ARG A 526 -11.18 -7.69 2.32
CA ARG A 526 -11.13 -6.95 3.58
C ARG A 526 -9.83 -7.19 4.34
N PRO A 527 -9.23 -6.13 4.92
CA PRO A 527 -7.99 -6.29 5.69
C PRO A 527 -8.21 -7.09 6.98
N ASP A 528 -7.24 -7.93 7.32
CA ASP A 528 -7.19 -8.67 8.58
C ASP A 528 -6.14 -8.07 9.52
N SER A 529 -6.58 -7.66 10.72
CA SER A 529 -5.69 -7.13 11.75
C SER A 529 -4.64 -8.16 12.22
N LEU A 530 -4.97 -9.45 12.21
CA LEU A 530 -4.02 -10.52 12.58
C LEU A 530 -2.97 -10.77 11.48
N ALA A 531 -3.27 -10.42 10.23
CA ALA A 531 -2.27 -10.37 9.16
C ALA A 531 -1.38 -9.12 9.24
N GLY A 532 -1.74 -8.17 10.08
CA GLY A 532 -1.06 -6.87 10.21
C GLY A 532 -1.72 -5.76 9.42
N GLY A 533 -3.01 -5.90 9.05
CA GLY A 533 -3.84 -4.85 8.48
C GLY A 533 -3.77 -4.73 6.96
N ALA A 534 -4.12 -3.54 6.45
CA ALA A 534 -4.27 -3.30 5.03
C ALA A 534 -3.00 -3.56 4.22
N GLY A 535 -3.17 -4.18 3.05
CA GLY A 535 -2.09 -4.53 2.14
C GLY A 535 -1.27 -5.75 2.56
N LYS A 536 -1.70 -6.46 3.61
CA LYS A 536 -1.09 -7.70 4.08
C LYS A 536 -2.08 -8.85 4.01
N ALA A 537 -1.53 -10.04 3.86
CA ALA A 537 -2.29 -11.29 3.81
C ALA A 537 -1.59 -12.36 4.64
N TRP A 538 -2.30 -13.42 4.93
CA TRP A 538 -1.75 -14.62 5.55
C TRP A 538 -1.80 -15.79 4.57
N LEU A 539 -0.90 -16.76 4.79
CA LEU A 539 -0.79 -17.98 4.00
C LEU A 539 -1.22 -19.18 4.84
N THR A 540 -2.15 -19.96 4.31
CA THR A 540 -2.57 -21.21 4.96
C THR A 540 -1.42 -22.20 4.99
N GLY A 541 -1.26 -22.92 6.12
CA GLY A 541 -0.21 -23.93 6.24
C GLY A 541 1.19 -23.40 5.96
N TYR A 542 1.47 -22.15 6.29
CA TYR A 542 2.75 -21.46 6.07
C TYR A 542 3.95 -22.32 6.51
N GLU A 543 3.83 -23.01 7.64
CA GLU A 543 4.84 -23.86 8.26
C GLU A 543 5.01 -25.23 7.59
N ARG A 544 4.17 -25.58 6.62
CA ARG A 544 4.10 -26.92 6.06
C ARG A 544 5.10 -27.16 4.92
N SER A 545 5.52 -26.11 4.24
CA SER A 545 6.41 -26.23 3.10
C SER A 545 7.39 -25.06 3.00
N THR A 546 8.44 -25.21 2.22
CA THR A 546 9.41 -24.14 1.95
C THR A 546 8.83 -23.00 1.10
N LEU A 547 7.57 -23.09 0.63
CA LEU A 547 6.90 -22.01 -0.11
C LEU A 547 6.76 -20.77 0.78
N GLY A 548 6.28 -20.92 2.01
CA GLY A 548 6.18 -19.81 2.97
C GLY A 548 7.54 -19.16 3.25
N ASP A 549 8.59 -19.97 3.40
CA ASP A 549 9.95 -19.48 3.59
C ASP A 549 10.46 -18.68 2.40
N GLN A 550 10.27 -19.18 1.17
CA GLN A 550 10.68 -18.49 -0.06
C GLN A 550 9.98 -17.13 -0.20
N LEU A 551 8.70 -17.03 0.13
CA LEU A 551 7.96 -15.78 0.08
C LEU A 551 8.45 -14.79 1.15
N ARG A 552 8.71 -15.24 2.37
CA ARG A 552 9.31 -14.43 3.43
C ARG A 552 10.68 -13.90 3.01
N ASP A 553 11.56 -14.78 2.53
CA ASP A 553 12.93 -14.45 2.14
C ASP A 553 12.95 -13.51 0.92
N GLY A 554 11.91 -13.58 0.07
CA GLY A 554 11.64 -12.64 -1.01
C GLY A 554 11.01 -11.31 -0.55
N GLY A 555 10.77 -11.13 0.76
CA GLY A 555 10.25 -9.88 1.32
C GLY A 555 8.76 -9.63 1.04
N ILE A 556 7.99 -10.68 0.71
CA ILE A 556 6.56 -10.56 0.47
C ILE A 556 5.82 -10.29 1.80
N PRO A 557 4.88 -9.34 1.87
CA PRO A 557 4.18 -8.98 3.10
C PRO A 557 3.10 -10.01 3.49
N ILE A 558 3.51 -11.26 3.63
CA ILE A 558 2.66 -12.42 3.98
C ILE A 558 3.11 -12.96 5.32
N VAL A 559 2.15 -13.33 6.16
CA VAL A 559 2.38 -13.92 7.48
C VAL A 559 1.72 -15.31 7.59
N PRO A 560 2.10 -16.14 8.57
CA PRO A 560 1.35 -17.37 8.87
C PRO A 560 -0.10 -17.08 9.27
N ASP A 561 -1.02 -18.01 8.96
CA ASP A 561 -2.37 -18.00 9.51
C ASP A 561 -2.32 -18.03 11.05
N ARG A 562 -2.98 -17.07 11.69
CA ARG A 562 -3.05 -16.93 13.15
C ARG A 562 -4.28 -17.59 13.78
N ARG A 563 -5.06 -18.31 12.97
CA ARG A 563 -6.30 -18.96 13.38
C ARG A 563 -6.28 -20.48 13.15
N PRO A 564 -5.35 -21.25 13.75
CA PRO A 564 -5.18 -22.68 13.46
C PRO A 564 -6.46 -23.50 13.74
N ALA A 565 -7.32 -23.04 14.68
CA ALA A 565 -8.60 -23.67 14.97
C ALA A 565 -9.60 -23.62 13.82
N GLN A 566 -9.43 -22.68 12.87
CA GLN A 566 -10.30 -22.58 11.70
C GLN A 566 -9.94 -23.58 10.61
N ARG A 567 -8.73 -24.17 10.64
CA ARG A 567 -8.25 -25.15 9.67
C ARG A 567 -8.37 -24.68 8.22
N PHE A 568 -8.10 -23.42 7.97
CA PHE A 568 -8.24 -22.79 6.64
C PHE A 568 -7.47 -23.52 5.54
N PHE A 569 -6.33 -24.14 5.86
CA PHE A 569 -5.56 -24.93 4.90
C PHE A 569 -6.37 -26.06 4.23
N GLU A 570 -7.44 -26.54 4.86
CA GLU A 570 -8.25 -27.67 4.38
C GLU A 570 -9.58 -27.22 3.75
N ARG A 571 -9.80 -25.89 3.59
CA ARG A 571 -11.14 -25.37 3.30
C ARG A 571 -11.30 -24.81 1.89
N SER A 572 -10.27 -24.84 1.03
CA SER A 572 -10.35 -24.33 -0.32
C SER A 572 -9.68 -25.26 -1.34
N ASP A 573 -9.62 -24.86 -2.62
CA ASP A 573 -9.15 -25.66 -3.75
C ASP A 573 -7.68 -26.13 -3.61
N ASN A 574 -6.85 -25.38 -2.86
CA ASN A 574 -5.46 -25.75 -2.59
C ASN A 574 -5.30 -27.16 -2.01
N ILE A 575 -6.25 -27.60 -1.19
CA ILE A 575 -6.16 -28.92 -0.51
C ILE A 575 -6.16 -30.07 -1.50
N ALA A 576 -6.84 -29.91 -2.65
CA ALA A 576 -6.88 -30.93 -3.67
C ALA A 576 -5.48 -31.19 -4.26
N PHE A 577 -4.73 -30.13 -4.56
CA PHE A 577 -3.35 -30.22 -5.04
C PHE A 577 -2.38 -30.67 -3.94
N ALA A 578 -2.55 -30.18 -2.72
CA ALA A 578 -1.72 -30.57 -1.57
C ALA A 578 -1.79 -32.08 -1.29
N ARG A 579 -2.97 -32.68 -1.39
CA ARG A 579 -3.17 -34.14 -1.25
C ARG A 579 -2.52 -34.94 -2.38
N MET A 580 -2.29 -34.33 -3.54
CA MET A 580 -1.53 -34.93 -4.64
C MET A 580 0.00 -34.82 -4.45
N GLY A 581 0.46 -34.20 -3.36
CA GLY A 581 1.88 -34.03 -3.05
C GLY A 581 2.48 -32.72 -3.59
N ILE A 582 1.70 -31.86 -4.21
CA ILE A 582 2.12 -30.57 -4.74
C ILE A 582 2.05 -29.54 -3.62
N PRO A 583 3.13 -28.78 -3.32
CA PRO A 583 3.05 -27.65 -2.40
C PRO A 583 2.00 -26.65 -2.86
N ALA A 584 0.91 -26.54 -2.08
CA ALA A 584 -0.27 -25.78 -2.45
C ALA A 584 -0.84 -25.08 -1.21
N HIS A 585 -1.02 -23.78 -1.31
CA HIS A 585 -1.42 -22.93 -0.19
C HIS A 585 -2.37 -21.82 -0.66
N THR A 586 -3.25 -21.37 0.22
CA THR A 586 -4.15 -20.25 -0.03
C THR A 586 -3.60 -18.99 0.61
N LEU A 587 -3.53 -17.91 -0.18
CA LEU A 587 -3.28 -16.55 0.25
C LEU A 587 -4.61 -15.87 0.53
N SER A 588 -4.82 -15.36 1.74
CA SER A 588 -6.09 -14.76 2.16
C SER A 588 -5.88 -13.61 3.13
N SER A 589 -6.90 -12.79 3.30
CA SER A 589 -7.02 -11.80 4.37
C SER A 589 -8.36 -11.90 5.09
N PHE A 590 -9.03 -13.04 5.00
CA PHE A 590 -10.33 -13.25 5.64
C PHE A 590 -10.25 -13.05 7.16
N ASN A 591 -10.96 -12.04 7.64
CA ASN A 591 -10.96 -11.59 9.03
C ASN A 591 -12.11 -12.16 9.87
N LEU A 592 -12.83 -13.17 9.36
CA LEU A 592 -14.03 -13.76 9.96
C LEU A 592 -15.22 -12.78 10.09
N HIS A 593 -15.37 -11.86 9.14
CA HIS A 593 -16.51 -10.95 9.14
C HIS A 593 -17.86 -11.69 9.01
N ALA A 594 -18.91 -11.11 9.61
CA ALA A 594 -20.23 -11.73 9.71
C ALA A 594 -21.03 -11.73 8.39
N ASP A 595 -20.50 -11.14 7.32
CA ASP A 595 -21.18 -11.08 6.01
C ASP A 595 -20.88 -12.32 5.14
N TYR A 596 -19.92 -13.15 5.54
CA TYR A 596 -19.58 -14.42 4.88
C TYR A 596 -20.82 -15.30 4.66
N HIS A 597 -21.04 -15.76 3.43
CA HIS A 597 -22.20 -16.57 3.01
C HIS A 597 -23.57 -15.90 3.27
N THR A 598 -23.63 -14.57 3.18
CA THR A 598 -24.88 -13.80 3.28
C THR A 598 -25.03 -12.83 2.12
N VAL A 599 -26.26 -12.33 1.91
CA VAL A 599 -26.55 -11.29 0.93
C VAL A 599 -25.81 -9.96 1.19
N ARG A 600 -25.10 -9.84 2.32
CA ARG A 600 -24.29 -8.64 2.64
C ARG A 600 -22.84 -8.75 2.22
N ASP A 601 -22.42 -9.84 1.61
CA ASP A 601 -21.09 -9.90 1.01
C ASP A 601 -21.06 -9.19 -0.35
N GLU A 602 -21.02 -7.85 -0.27
CA GLU A 602 -21.18 -6.91 -1.37
C GLU A 602 -19.90 -6.17 -1.70
N ALA A 603 -19.72 -5.83 -2.98
CA ALA A 603 -18.56 -5.11 -3.48
C ALA A 603 -18.30 -3.75 -2.78
N GLN A 604 -19.35 -3.09 -2.32
CA GLN A 604 -19.24 -1.81 -1.60
C GLN A 604 -18.55 -1.92 -0.23
N TYR A 605 -18.46 -3.11 0.35
CA TYR A 605 -17.80 -3.35 1.63
C TYR A 605 -16.36 -3.86 1.48
N ALA A 606 -15.91 -4.12 0.26
CA ALA A 606 -14.52 -4.44 -0.01
C ALA A 606 -13.64 -3.19 0.06
N ASP A 607 -12.36 -3.38 0.34
CA ASP A 607 -11.33 -2.35 0.32
C ASP A 607 -10.42 -2.52 -0.92
N PRO A 608 -10.68 -1.81 -2.03
CA PRO A 608 -9.92 -1.98 -3.26
C PRO A 608 -8.43 -1.59 -3.13
N ILE A 609 -8.10 -0.71 -2.18
CA ILE A 609 -6.70 -0.33 -1.92
C ILE A 609 -5.97 -1.48 -1.26
N HIS A 610 -6.59 -2.10 -0.26
CA HIS A 610 -6.08 -3.32 0.35
C HIS A 610 -5.91 -4.43 -0.69
N MET A 611 -6.96 -4.71 -1.48
CA MET A 611 -6.92 -5.72 -2.54
C MET A 611 -5.79 -5.46 -3.51
N ALA A 612 -5.63 -4.24 -4.02
CA ALA A 612 -4.57 -3.89 -4.96
C ALA A 612 -3.18 -4.23 -4.40
N ARG A 613 -2.95 -4.00 -3.11
CA ARG A 613 -1.67 -4.31 -2.45
C ARG A 613 -1.45 -5.81 -2.26
N VAL A 614 -2.49 -6.55 -1.91
CA VAL A 614 -2.43 -8.02 -1.82
C VAL A 614 -2.21 -8.63 -3.21
N ILE A 615 -2.85 -8.10 -4.25
CA ILE A 615 -2.64 -8.52 -5.64
C ILE A 615 -1.19 -8.27 -6.09
N GLU A 616 -0.61 -7.12 -5.76
CA GLU A 616 0.81 -6.82 -6.03
C GLU A 616 1.73 -7.83 -5.31
N ALA A 617 1.41 -8.17 -4.06
CA ALA A 617 2.15 -9.18 -3.29
C ALA A 617 2.02 -10.58 -3.92
N ALA A 618 0.82 -10.95 -4.37
CA ALA A 618 0.57 -12.20 -5.07
C ALA A 618 1.32 -12.29 -6.40
N ALA A 619 1.39 -11.18 -7.17
CA ALA A 619 2.17 -11.13 -8.41
C ALA A 619 3.68 -11.36 -8.15
N GLN A 620 4.22 -10.75 -7.11
CA GLN A 620 5.61 -10.97 -6.70
C GLN A 620 5.83 -12.41 -6.21
N ALA A 621 4.88 -12.97 -5.44
CA ALA A 621 4.92 -14.37 -5.02
C ALA A 621 4.97 -15.32 -6.21
N MET A 622 4.13 -15.10 -7.23
CA MET A 622 4.15 -15.91 -8.46
C MET A 622 5.48 -15.81 -9.20
N LEU A 623 6.12 -14.64 -9.25
CA LEU A 623 7.45 -14.47 -9.86
C LEU A 623 8.55 -15.20 -9.06
N ILE A 624 8.48 -15.18 -7.72
CA ILE A 624 9.41 -15.94 -6.86
C ILE A 624 9.29 -17.43 -7.17
N LEU A 625 8.06 -17.96 -7.21
CA LEU A 625 7.82 -19.38 -7.50
C LEU A 625 8.20 -19.76 -8.94
N ALA A 626 7.96 -18.87 -9.89
CA ALA A 626 8.30 -19.12 -11.29
C ALA A 626 9.81 -19.04 -11.58
N ASN A 627 10.57 -18.27 -10.80
CA ASN A 627 12.01 -18.03 -11.04
C ASN A 627 12.94 -18.74 -10.04
N GLY A 628 12.43 -19.11 -8.88
CA GLY A 628 13.17 -19.68 -7.76
C GLY A 628 13.26 -21.22 -7.77
N PRO A 629 13.78 -21.81 -6.70
CA PRO A 629 13.79 -23.26 -6.50
C PRO A 629 12.37 -23.80 -6.36
N LYS A 630 12.18 -25.09 -6.66
CA LYS A 630 10.91 -25.78 -6.40
C LYS A 630 10.63 -25.80 -4.90
N PRO A 631 9.45 -25.37 -4.45
CA PRO A 631 9.05 -25.59 -3.06
C PRO A 631 8.97 -27.08 -2.74
N ALA A 632 9.25 -27.41 -1.49
CA ALA A 632 9.17 -28.78 -0.98
C ALA A 632 8.39 -28.81 0.35
N TRP A 633 7.72 -29.90 0.63
CA TRP A 633 7.09 -30.09 1.93
C TRP A 633 8.16 -30.25 3.02
N HIS A 634 7.93 -29.64 4.16
CA HIS A 634 8.70 -29.94 5.37
C HIS A 634 8.35 -31.36 5.87
N PRO A 635 9.17 -31.98 6.69
CA PRO A 635 8.82 -33.26 7.32
C PRO A 635 7.45 -33.19 7.99
N ASN A 636 6.53 -34.10 7.62
CA ASN A 636 5.12 -34.12 8.07
C ASN A 636 4.27 -32.91 7.62
N GLY A 637 4.74 -32.06 6.72
CA GLY A 637 3.99 -30.90 6.23
C GLY A 637 2.89 -31.26 5.22
N GLN A 638 3.12 -32.28 4.39
CA GLN A 638 2.15 -32.75 3.42
C GLN A 638 0.91 -33.31 4.13
N PRO A 639 -0.32 -32.93 3.72
CA PRO A 639 -1.53 -33.48 4.32
C PRO A 639 -1.65 -34.98 4.03
N ILE A 640 -2.07 -35.74 5.05
CA ILE A 640 -2.36 -37.17 4.89
C ILE A 640 -3.70 -37.29 4.14
N GLY A 641 -3.68 -37.79 2.95
CA GLY A 641 -4.88 -38.02 2.15
C GLY A 641 -4.55 -38.87 0.95
N THR A 642 -5.29 -39.95 0.80
CA THR A 642 -5.11 -40.84 -0.34
C THR A 642 -5.76 -40.20 -1.58
N THR A 643 -5.03 -40.17 -2.67
CA THR A 643 -5.47 -39.94 -4.05
C THR A 643 -6.75 -40.71 -4.44
N ARG A 644 -7.16 -41.71 -3.63
CA ARG A 644 -8.33 -42.55 -3.84
C ARG A 644 -9.66 -42.05 -3.25
N ALA A 645 -9.64 -41.07 -2.33
CA ALA A 645 -10.86 -40.55 -1.69
C ALA A 645 -11.57 -39.47 -2.50
N MET A 646 -10.98 -39.04 -3.61
CA MET A 646 -11.58 -38.06 -4.54
C MET A 646 -12.20 -38.68 -5.79
N ARG A 647 -12.26 -40.02 -5.91
CA ARG A 647 -12.94 -40.72 -7.00
C ARG A 647 -14.42 -40.98 -6.70
#